data_0d7133d256ae5ebf6324308719fc9c15
#
_entry.id   0d7133d256ae5ebf6324308719fc9c15
#
_cell.length_a   1.000
_cell.length_b   1.000
_cell.length_c   1.000
_cell.angle_alpha   90.00
_cell.angle_beta   90.00
_cell.angle_gamma   90.00
#
_symmetry.space_group_name_H-M   'P 1'
#
loop_
_entity.id
_entity.type
_entity.pdbx_description
1 polymer ?
#
loop_
_entity_poly.entity_id
_entity_poly.type
_entity_poly.pdbx_seq_one_letter_code
_entity_poly.pdbx_strand_id
1 'polypeptide(L)'
;MSPRRLLPLLSTPHKGGRSAMTCQFRCGNQCAHDVANTSGNPYFGEVAEQALSRRGVLRAGALGALVAGAGVTMGAAPAMADPGRSGPPRGKGGLGFEPVAPNKADALTVPKGYRSSAVVRWGDPVLPGAPAFDFDNQTAEAQAMQFGYNCDYVTLFEMNRNRGLLWVNHEYTDENLMFRGYTDGTAATEEQIKIAMAAHGGSVVEVERVRNTGEWKLVTNGRRRYNRRITVSTPMRFSGPAAGSDLLKTAADPKGVKPVGMLNNCAGGTTPWGTVLTAEENFNQYFVNGDKVPEAQKPYITRYSIPSGTAGRRFDRIEERFDLEKHPNEVNRFGWIVEIDPFDPDSTPIKRTALGRFAHEAATTTISRDGRLVAYMGDDSRFEYVYKFVSKGRYIKGHDRHNRTLLDEGTLYVARFTGDSPKEELDGSGRLPSDGAFDGSGEWIPLVSGDRSFVEGMTAAEVLVYTRAAADKVSATKMDRPEDMERNPVTGGVYIALTNNSNRTPAQVDEANPRAANKHGHVVELIEQRDDAAAKKFSWSVPLVCGDPNDPSTYFAGFDKTKVSPISCPDNLAFDPDGNLWISTDGNALGTNDGLFVMPVKGKERGYVRQFLTVPVAAETCGPLISDDQLSVWVAVQHPGEADGATPDRPASRWPDGEGSQPRPSVAVVWHERGKKIGA
;
A
#
# COMPACT_ATOMS: atom_id res chain seq x y z
N MET A 1 17.96 0.69 48.97
CA MET A 1 16.98 1.05 47.93
C MET A 1 17.65 1.98 46.96
N SER A 2 18.08 1.46 45.82
CA SER A 2 18.70 2.27 44.74
C SER A 2 17.63 2.97 43.91
N PRO A 3 17.77 4.23 43.57
CA PRO A 3 16.75 4.92 42.75
C PRO A 3 16.76 4.31 41.33
N ARG A 4 15.62 3.81 40.90
CA ARG A 4 15.37 3.46 39.50
C ARG A 4 15.61 4.69 38.63
N ARG A 5 16.65 4.69 37.80
CA ARG A 5 16.80 5.66 36.73
C ARG A 5 15.66 5.43 35.76
N LEU A 6 14.69 6.34 35.77
CA LEU A 6 13.81 6.54 34.62
C LEU A 6 14.72 6.93 33.46
N LEU A 7 14.80 6.09 32.44
CA LEU A 7 15.37 6.48 31.16
C LEU A 7 14.56 7.70 30.67
N PRO A 8 15.20 8.81 30.30
CA PRO A 8 14.46 9.88 29.69
C PRO A 8 13.85 9.36 28.40
N LEU A 9 12.54 9.46 28.25
CA LEU A 9 11.86 9.46 26.95
C LEU A 9 12.49 10.61 26.16
N LEU A 10 13.55 10.33 25.42
CA LEU A 10 14.09 11.23 24.44
C LEU A 10 13.08 11.26 23.30
N SER A 11 12.15 12.20 23.36
CA SER A 11 11.39 12.65 22.22
C SER A 11 12.35 13.36 21.26
N THR A 12 13.19 12.61 20.58
CA THR A 12 13.72 13.10 19.32
C THR A 12 12.55 13.01 18.33
N PRO A 13 12.12 14.16 17.77
CA PRO A 13 11.10 14.10 16.73
C PRO A 13 11.60 13.15 15.65
N HIS A 14 10.83 12.10 15.36
CA HIS A 14 11.17 11.19 14.28
C HIS A 14 11.42 11.99 13.01
N LYS A 15 12.46 11.65 12.26
CA LYS A 15 12.92 12.38 11.07
C LYS A 15 11.86 12.45 9.94
N GLY A 16 10.70 11.85 10.11
CA GLY A 16 9.60 11.81 9.13
C GLY A 16 8.31 12.52 9.55
N GLY A 17 8.25 13.18 10.72
CA GLY A 17 7.03 13.89 11.15
C GLY A 17 5.99 13.03 11.87
N ARG A 18 6.11 11.71 11.84
CA ARG A 18 5.21 10.76 12.56
C ARG A 18 5.49 10.76 14.06
N SER A 19 4.51 10.36 14.87
CA SER A 19 4.68 10.13 16.29
C SER A 19 5.63 8.95 16.55
N ALA A 20 6.31 8.93 17.69
CA ALA A 20 7.11 7.77 18.10
C ALA A 20 6.22 6.55 18.34
N MET A 21 4.96 6.77 18.71
CA MET A 21 3.94 5.74 18.90
C MET A 21 3.62 5.04 17.59
N THR A 22 3.27 5.79 16.52
CA THR A 22 3.06 5.23 15.18
C THR A 22 4.25 4.40 14.71
N CYS A 23 5.46 4.94 14.81
CA CYS A 23 6.64 4.20 14.40
C CYS A 23 6.86 2.91 15.21
N GLN A 24 6.51 2.90 16.49
CA GLN A 24 6.61 1.70 17.33
C GLN A 24 5.59 0.63 16.94
N PHE A 25 4.33 1.00 16.76
CA PHE A 25 3.24 0.05 16.56
C PHE A 25 3.04 -0.35 15.11
N ARG A 26 3.24 0.53 14.16
CA ARG A 26 3.08 0.23 12.73
C ARG A 26 4.21 -0.66 12.19
N CYS A 27 5.45 -0.24 12.29
CA CYS A 27 6.58 -0.93 11.67
C CYS A 27 7.73 -1.32 12.63
N GLY A 28 7.52 -1.29 13.94
CA GLY A 28 8.56 -1.62 14.91
C GLY A 28 9.81 -0.73 14.84
N ASN A 29 9.64 0.56 14.53
CA ASN A 29 10.72 1.55 14.38
C ASN A 29 11.71 1.26 13.25
N GLN A 30 11.33 0.56 12.18
CA GLN A 30 12.25 0.22 11.08
C GLN A 30 13.04 1.41 10.54
N CYS A 31 12.42 2.60 10.49
CA CYS A 31 13.08 3.81 10.03
C CYS A 31 14.24 4.28 10.92
N ALA A 32 14.32 3.83 12.17
CA ALA A 32 15.39 4.14 13.11
C ALA A 32 16.53 3.12 13.08
N HIS A 33 16.32 1.97 12.43
CA HIS A 33 17.36 0.94 12.24
C HIS A 33 18.22 1.23 10.99
N ASP A 34 19.33 0.52 10.89
CA ASP A 34 20.17 0.56 9.69
C ASP A 34 19.37 0.11 8.46
N VAL A 35 19.71 0.67 7.31
CA VAL A 35 19.06 0.30 6.04
C VAL A 35 19.27 -1.18 5.76
N ALA A 36 18.18 -1.94 5.67
CA ALA A 36 18.24 -3.40 5.46
C ALA A 36 18.76 -3.77 4.07
N ASN A 37 18.55 -2.91 3.07
CA ASN A 37 19.08 -3.10 1.72
C ASN A 37 20.54 -2.63 1.62
N THR A 38 21.47 -3.53 1.89
CA THR A 38 22.92 -3.32 1.75
C THR A 38 23.48 -3.84 0.42
N SER A 39 22.59 -4.19 -0.54
CA SER A 39 23.02 -4.74 -1.84
C SER A 39 23.95 -3.79 -2.59
N GLY A 40 24.81 -4.35 -3.44
CA GLY A 40 25.62 -3.61 -4.39
C GLY A 40 24.86 -3.09 -5.60
N ASN A 41 23.52 -3.15 -5.62
CA ASN A 41 22.72 -2.58 -6.68
C ASN A 41 23.01 -1.08 -6.78
N PRO A 42 23.38 -0.60 -7.97
CA PRO A 42 23.79 0.78 -8.14
C PRO A 42 22.61 1.70 -7.89
N TYR A 43 22.87 2.84 -7.26
CA TYR A 43 22.04 4.00 -7.43
C TYR A 43 22.21 4.47 -8.87
N PHE A 44 21.19 4.99 -9.47
CA PHE A 44 21.11 5.28 -10.91
C PHE A 44 22.37 5.96 -11.50
N GLY A 45 22.99 6.90 -10.78
CA GLY A 45 24.20 7.59 -11.24
C GLY A 45 25.37 6.67 -11.62
N GLU A 46 25.52 5.53 -10.95
CA GLU A 46 26.56 4.54 -11.28
C GLU A 46 26.21 3.70 -12.52
N VAL A 47 24.91 3.49 -12.78
CA VAL A 47 24.44 2.77 -13.99
C VAL A 47 24.64 3.63 -15.23
N ALA A 48 24.39 4.94 -15.14
CA ALA A 48 24.62 5.88 -16.24
C ALA A 48 26.11 5.96 -16.62
N GLU A 49 27.02 5.99 -15.66
CA GLU A 49 28.47 5.97 -15.91
C GLU A 49 28.92 4.68 -16.61
N GLN A 50 28.35 3.53 -16.29
CA GLN A 50 28.65 2.25 -16.95
C GLN A 50 28.07 2.17 -18.35
N ALA A 51 26.86 2.68 -18.59
CA ALA A 51 26.21 2.71 -19.90
C ALA A 51 26.89 3.69 -20.88
N LEU A 52 27.42 4.80 -20.37
CA LEU A 52 28.17 5.81 -21.12
C LEU A 52 29.67 5.52 -21.25
N SER A 53 30.14 4.37 -20.75
CA SER A 53 31.54 3.99 -20.92
C SER A 53 31.94 3.94 -22.42
N ARG A 54 33.17 4.38 -22.71
CA ARG A 54 33.76 4.68 -24.05
C ARG A 54 33.40 3.71 -25.19
N ARG A 55 32.88 2.52 -24.93
CA ARG A 55 32.47 1.56 -25.99
C ARG A 55 31.03 1.78 -26.47
N GLY A 56 30.14 2.39 -25.69
CA GLY A 56 28.76 2.75 -26.07
C GLY A 56 28.72 3.93 -27.03
N VAL A 57 29.50 4.96 -26.77
CA VAL A 57 29.58 6.18 -27.60
C VAL A 57 30.12 5.92 -29.01
N LEU A 58 31.07 5.00 -29.16
CA LEU A 58 31.63 4.62 -30.48
C LEU A 58 30.65 3.78 -31.33
N ARG A 59 29.63 3.12 -30.72
CA ARG A 59 28.60 2.39 -31.48
C ARG A 59 27.40 3.26 -31.83
N ALA A 60 27.06 4.27 -31.01
CA ALA A 60 26.00 5.24 -31.31
C ALA A 60 26.40 6.21 -32.43
N GLY A 61 27.69 6.60 -32.51
CA GLY A 61 28.23 7.45 -33.57
C GLY A 61 28.25 6.83 -34.97
N ALA A 62 28.19 5.50 -35.06
CA ALA A 62 28.18 4.79 -36.37
C ALA A 62 26.75 4.54 -36.92
N LEU A 63 25.71 4.72 -36.12
CA LEU A 63 24.29 4.56 -36.49
C LEU A 63 23.55 5.91 -36.74
N GLY A 64 24.15 7.02 -36.36
CA GLY A 64 23.57 8.37 -36.52
C GLY A 64 23.69 8.98 -37.93
N ALA A 65 24.39 8.33 -38.88
CA ALA A 65 24.66 8.89 -40.21
C ALA A 65 23.71 8.40 -41.33
N LEU A 66 22.66 7.63 -41.00
CA LEU A 66 21.79 7.01 -42.03
C LEU A 66 20.27 7.27 -41.92
N VAL A 67 19.84 8.21 -41.08
CA VAL A 67 18.40 8.61 -41.05
C VAL A 67 18.25 10.13 -41.08
N ALA A 68 18.69 10.71 -42.19
CA ALA A 68 18.25 12.04 -42.59
C ALA A 68 17.60 11.94 -44.00
N GLY A 69 16.31 11.70 -44.02
CA GLY A 69 15.57 11.78 -45.27
C GLY A 69 14.40 10.80 -45.38
N ALA A 70 13.32 11.03 -44.68
CA ALA A 70 11.97 10.72 -45.15
C ALA A 70 10.93 11.31 -44.16
N GLY A 71 10.42 12.48 -44.48
CA GLY A 71 9.25 13.01 -43.79
C GLY A 71 8.02 12.18 -44.12
N VAL A 72 7.45 11.56 -43.11
CA VAL A 72 6.11 10.96 -43.21
C VAL A 72 5.24 11.59 -42.12
N THR A 73 4.31 12.39 -42.62
CA THR A 73 3.17 12.89 -41.85
C THR A 73 2.33 11.70 -41.36
N MET A 74 2.34 11.41 -40.08
CA MET A 74 1.41 10.47 -39.51
C MET A 74 0.09 11.16 -39.21
N GLY A 75 -0.91 10.86 -40.02
CA GLY A 75 -2.30 11.14 -39.72
C GLY A 75 -2.76 10.28 -38.54
N ALA A 76 -3.42 10.93 -37.58
CA ALA A 76 -4.05 10.28 -36.45
C ALA A 76 -5.13 9.31 -36.93
N ALA A 77 -4.97 8.03 -36.66
CA ALA A 77 -6.04 7.05 -36.84
C ALA A 77 -7.02 7.15 -35.65
N PRO A 78 -8.34 7.11 -35.87
CA PRO A 78 -9.31 7.18 -34.82
C PRO A 78 -9.31 5.88 -34.01
N ALA A 79 -9.30 5.99 -32.66
CA ALA A 79 -9.49 4.92 -31.77
C ALA A 79 -10.84 4.25 -31.99
N MET A 80 -10.87 2.96 -32.28
CA MET A 80 -12.09 2.17 -32.35
C MET A 80 -12.74 2.07 -30.98
N ALA A 81 -13.92 2.65 -30.83
CA ALA A 81 -14.74 2.54 -29.64
C ALA A 81 -15.35 1.14 -29.52
N ASP A 82 -15.32 0.60 -28.32
CA ASP A 82 -16.03 -0.63 -27.94
C ASP A 82 -17.56 -0.40 -28.06
N PRO A 83 -18.34 -1.19 -28.84
CA PRO A 83 -19.75 -0.95 -29.06
C PRO A 83 -20.66 -1.55 -27.97
N GLY A 84 -20.30 -1.46 -26.68
CA GLY A 84 -21.03 -2.11 -25.58
C GLY A 84 -21.42 -1.25 -24.39
N ARG A 85 -21.03 0.02 -24.29
CA ARG A 85 -21.44 0.91 -23.19
C ARG A 85 -22.00 2.23 -23.68
N SER A 86 -23.31 2.30 -23.83
CA SER A 86 -24.05 3.57 -23.90
C SER A 86 -24.26 4.09 -22.47
N GLY A 87 -23.24 4.76 -21.92
CA GLY A 87 -23.40 5.59 -20.73
C GLY A 87 -23.95 6.97 -21.10
N PRO A 88 -24.61 7.71 -20.18
CA PRO A 88 -25.09 9.07 -20.43
C PRO A 88 -23.93 10.02 -20.79
N PRO A 89 -24.19 11.11 -21.54
CA PRO A 89 -23.14 12.00 -22.03
C PRO A 89 -22.31 12.56 -20.89
N ARG A 90 -20.99 12.40 -21.00
CA ARG A 90 -19.99 12.89 -20.04
C ARG A 90 -20.08 14.40 -19.93
N GLY A 91 -20.42 14.91 -18.73
CA GLY A 91 -20.33 16.32 -18.40
C GLY A 91 -18.88 16.81 -18.60
N LYS A 92 -18.70 18.10 -18.91
CA LYS A 92 -17.39 18.73 -19.01
C LYS A 92 -16.69 18.56 -17.66
N GLY A 93 -15.66 17.69 -17.60
CA GLY A 93 -14.94 17.32 -16.40
C GLY A 93 -14.19 18.51 -15.82
N GLY A 94 -14.68 18.99 -14.70
CA GLY A 94 -13.95 19.82 -13.77
C GLY A 94 -14.36 19.37 -12.36
N LEU A 95 -13.40 19.23 -11.46
CA LEU A 95 -13.70 18.94 -10.06
C LEU A 95 -14.15 20.24 -9.38
N GLY A 96 -15.46 20.46 -9.28
CA GLY A 96 -16.08 21.75 -8.90
C GLY A 96 -16.20 22.01 -7.39
N PHE A 97 -15.44 21.34 -6.53
CA PHE A 97 -15.45 21.61 -5.09
C PHE A 97 -14.38 22.64 -4.67
N GLU A 98 -14.65 23.37 -3.58
CA GLU A 98 -13.68 24.23 -2.92
C GLU A 98 -12.74 23.37 -2.06
N PRO A 99 -11.38 23.47 -2.23
CA PRO A 99 -10.46 22.66 -1.45
C PRO A 99 -10.61 22.90 0.06
N VAL A 100 -10.50 21.83 0.85
CA VAL A 100 -10.39 21.91 2.30
C VAL A 100 -9.03 22.50 2.66
N ALA A 101 -9.00 23.54 3.49
CA ALA A 101 -7.74 24.10 3.98
C ALA A 101 -7.03 23.11 4.92
N PRO A 102 -5.67 23.06 4.91
CA PRO A 102 -4.92 22.30 5.91
C PRO A 102 -5.33 22.71 7.33
N ASN A 103 -5.55 21.74 8.21
CA ASN A 103 -6.02 21.99 9.57
C ASN A 103 -5.50 20.93 10.56
N LYS A 104 -5.88 21.08 11.85
CA LYS A 104 -5.60 20.13 12.95
C LYS A 104 -6.86 19.79 13.74
N ALA A 105 -8.02 19.83 13.11
CA ALA A 105 -9.29 19.53 13.77
C ALA A 105 -9.40 18.05 14.13
N ASP A 106 -9.98 17.74 15.28
CA ASP A 106 -10.37 16.38 15.63
C ASP A 106 -11.69 16.03 14.94
N ALA A 107 -11.68 16.02 13.62
CA ALA A 107 -12.85 15.79 12.79
C ALA A 107 -12.48 15.34 11.37
N LEU A 108 -13.33 14.55 10.74
CA LEU A 108 -13.31 14.35 9.31
C LEU A 108 -13.88 15.61 8.63
N THR A 109 -13.01 16.49 8.14
CA THR A 109 -13.41 17.75 7.51
C THR A 109 -13.56 17.56 6.01
N VAL A 110 -14.71 17.92 5.46
CA VAL A 110 -15.07 17.74 4.03
C VAL A 110 -15.41 19.07 3.37
N PRO A 111 -15.43 19.19 2.03
CA PRO A 111 -15.74 20.44 1.35
C PRO A 111 -17.17 20.92 1.64
N LYS A 112 -17.40 22.22 1.46
CA LYS A 112 -18.73 22.81 1.56
C LYS A 112 -19.73 22.11 0.63
N GLY A 113 -20.90 21.72 1.14
CA GLY A 113 -21.93 20.99 0.40
C GLY A 113 -21.76 19.48 0.40
N TYR A 114 -20.73 18.97 1.08
CA TYR A 114 -20.54 17.55 1.32
C TYR A 114 -20.86 17.18 2.77
N ARG A 115 -21.16 15.91 2.98
CA ARG A 115 -21.39 15.28 4.27
C ARG A 115 -20.54 14.03 4.39
N SER A 116 -20.30 13.59 5.62
CA SER A 116 -19.60 12.36 5.94
C SER A 116 -20.27 11.61 7.09
N SER A 117 -20.09 10.30 7.13
CA SER A 117 -20.45 9.46 8.27
C SER A 117 -19.48 8.28 8.41
N ALA A 118 -19.24 7.83 9.64
CA ALA A 118 -18.58 6.56 9.90
C ALA A 118 -19.57 5.42 9.61
N VAL A 119 -19.16 4.48 8.76
CA VAL A 119 -19.97 3.34 8.32
C VAL A 119 -19.80 2.15 9.26
N VAL A 120 -18.57 1.85 9.64
CA VAL A 120 -18.19 0.78 10.55
C VAL A 120 -16.95 1.19 11.34
N ARG A 121 -16.92 0.85 12.63
CA ARG A 121 -15.88 1.26 13.59
C ARG A 121 -15.25 0.05 14.25
N TRP A 122 -14.02 0.15 14.71
CA TRP A 122 -13.44 -0.85 15.60
C TRP A 122 -14.42 -1.26 16.70
N GLY A 123 -14.61 -2.57 16.89
CA GLY A 123 -15.52 -3.15 17.88
C GLY A 123 -16.98 -3.25 17.46
N ASP A 124 -17.41 -2.65 16.34
CA ASP A 124 -18.79 -2.83 15.86
C ASP A 124 -19.07 -4.31 15.54
N PRO A 125 -20.26 -4.85 15.89
CA PRO A 125 -20.61 -6.25 15.64
C PRO A 125 -20.61 -6.61 14.15
N VAL A 126 -19.73 -7.53 13.74
CA VAL A 126 -19.66 -8.06 12.36
C VAL A 126 -20.43 -9.38 12.24
N LEU A 127 -20.07 -10.37 13.05
CA LEU A 127 -20.68 -11.70 12.96
C LEU A 127 -22.03 -11.74 13.68
N PRO A 128 -22.96 -12.62 13.27
CA PRO A 128 -24.20 -12.85 14.00
C PRO A 128 -23.91 -13.27 15.44
N GLY A 129 -24.56 -12.62 16.42
CA GLY A 129 -24.36 -12.90 17.83
C GLY A 129 -23.17 -12.19 18.46
N ALA A 130 -22.40 -11.39 17.71
CA ALA A 130 -21.34 -10.56 18.28
C ALA A 130 -21.90 -9.63 19.37
N PRO A 131 -21.24 -9.52 20.52
CA PRO A 131 -21.66 -8.58 21.57
C PRO A 131 -21.46 -7.12 21.12
N ALA A 132 -22.16 -6.20 21.77
CA ALA A 132 -21.86 -4.78 21.62
C ALA A 132 -20.45 -4.46 22.13
N PHE A 133 -19.82 -3.45 21.54
CA PHE A 133 -18.50 -3.00 21.97
C PHE A 133 -18.56 -2.42 23.40
N ASP A 134 -17.67 -2.90 24.26
CA ASP A 134 -17.44 -2.35 25.60
C ASP A 134 -15.94 -2.14 25.77
N PHE A 135 -15.53 -0.89 25.81
CA PHE A 135 -14.11 -0.52 25.83
C PHE A 135 -13.39 -1.04 27.09
N ASP A 136 -14.05 -1.02 28.24
CA ASP A 136 -13.45 -1.38 29.51
C ASP A 136 -13.54 -2.90 29.84
N ASN A 137 -14.38 -3.65 29.10
CA ASN A 137 -14.60 -5.08 29.27
C ASN A 137 -14.39 -5.87 27.97
N GLN A 138 -13.31 -5.56 27.26
CA GLN A 138 -12.96 -6.26 26.01
C GLN A 138 -12.55 -7.71 26.30
N THR A 139 -12.95 -8.61 25.40
CA THR A 139 -12.48 -10.02 25.40
C THR A 139 -12.05 -10.44 23.99
N ALA A 140 -11.15 -11.42 23.93
CA ALA A 140 -10.66 -11.96 22.67
C ALA A 140 -11.81 -12.62 21.84
N GLU A 141 -12.74 -13.29 22.51
CA GLU A 141 -13.92 -13.89 21.89
C GLU A 141 -14.83 -12.83 21.27
N ALA A 142 -15.05 -11.70 21.98
CA ALA A 142 -15.83 -10.56 21.45
C ALA A 142 -15.13 -9.96 20.24
N GLN A 143 -13.83 -9.65 20.34
CA GLN A 143 -13.04 -9.04 19.28
C GLN A 143 -12.97 -9.93 18.01
N ALA A 144 -12.93 -11.25 18.16
CA ALA A 144 -12.96 -12.19 17.04
C ALA A 144 -14.27 -12.10 16.21
N MET A 145 -15.35 -11.57 16.80
CA MET A 145 -16.67 -11.41 16.17
C MET A 145 -16.97 -9.96 15.76
N GLN A 146 -16.14 -9.02 16.19
CA GLN A 146 -16.29 -7.58 15.98
C GLN A 146 -15.35 -7.09 14.87
N PHE A 147 -15.58 -5.88 14.37
CA PHE A 147 -14.70 -5.18 13.43
C PHE A 147 -13.33 -4.94 14.07
N GLY A 148 -12.26 -5.19 13.32
CA GLY A 148 -10.90 -5.10 13.81
C GLY A 148 -10.39 -3.68 14.03
N TYR A 149 -9.14 -3.57 14.45
CA TYR A 149 -8.47 -2.30 14.70
C TYR A 149 -7.83 -1.76 13.40
N ASN A 150 -7.36 -0.55 13.38
CA ASN A 150 -6.64 0.13 12.29
C ASN A 150 -7.06 -0.34 10.88
N CYS A 151 -8.21 0.15 10.46
CA CYS A 151 -8.69 -0.10 9.11
C CYS A 151 -7.78 0.56 8.07
N ASP A 152 -7.47 -0.17 6.99
CA ASP A 152 -6.66 0.29 5.89
C ASP A 152 -7.40 0.10 4.56
N TYR A 153 -6.94 -0.77 3.66
CA TYR A 153 -7.55 -0.98 2.36
C TYR A 153 -9.06 -1.19 2.42
N VAL A 154 -9.76 -0.45 1.58
CA VAL A 154 -11.23 -0.50 1.46
C VAL A 154 -11.61 -0.81 0.02
N THR A 155 -12.48 -1.80 -0.18
CA THR A 155 -13.11 -2.03 -1.49
C THR A 155 -14.56 -2.47 -1.33
N LEU A 156 -15.41 -2.02 -2.27
CA LEU A 156 -16.85 -2.28 -2.27
C LEU A 156 -17.24 -3.12 -3.49
N PHE A 157 -17.82 -4.27 -3.26
CA PHE A 157 -18.45 -5.11 -4.27
C PHE A 157 -19.96 -4.85 -4.28
N GLU A 158 -20.44 -4.07 -5.24
CA GLU A 158 -21.87 -3.76 -5.34
C GLU A 158 -22.67 -5.03 -5.75
N MET A 159 -23.48 -5.55 -4.85
CA MET A 159 -24.42 -6.65 -5.14
C MET A 159 -25.61 -6.16 -5.99
N ASN A 160 -26.04 -4.95 -5.73
CA ASN A 160 -27.02 -4.19 -6.48
C ASN A 160 -26.92 -2.70 -6.09
N ARG A 161 -27.75 -1.85 -6.69
CA ARG A 161 -27.69 -0.39 -6.49
C ARG A 161 -27.73 0.07 -5.00
N ASN A 162 -28.29 -0.75 -4.11
CA ASN A 162 -28.53 -0.37 -2.70
C ASN A 162 -27.86 -1.30 -1.68
N ARG A 163 -27.14 -2.30 -2.13
CA ARG A 163 -26.47 -3.28 -1.26
C ARG A 163 -25.10 -3.62 -1.80
N GLY A 164 -24.13 -3.76 -0.91
CA GLY A 164 -22.77 -4.19 -1.26
C GLY A 164 -22.10 -4.97 -0.15
N LEU A 165 -21.01 -5.62 -0.52
CA LEU A 165 -20.06 -6.21 0.40
C LEU A 165 -18.84 -5.29 0.48
N LEU A 166 -18.58 -4.77 1.66
CA LEU A 166 -17.40 -3.97 1.95
C LEU A 166 -16.33 -4.89 2.51
N TRP A 167 -15.17 -4.95 1.86
CA TRP A 167 -13.95 -5.51 2.42
C TRP A 167 -13.13 -4.42 3.08
N VAL A 168 -12.55 -4.71 4.25
CA VAL A 168 -11.65 -3.80 4.96
C VAL A 168 -10.51 -4.59 5.57
N ASN A 169 -9.27 -4.15 5.34
CA ASN A 169 -8.10 -4.63 6.06
C ASN A 169 -8.04 -4.09 7.49
N HIS A 170 -7.43 -4.85 8.40
CA HIS A 170 -7.07 -4.45 9.76
C HIS A 170 -5.58 -4.68 9.95
N GLU A 171 -4.80 -3.61 9.78
CA GLU A 171 -3.36 -3.68 9.61
C GLU A 171 -2.65 -4.03 10.92
N TYR A 172 -2.66 -3.14 11.89
CA TYR A 172 -2.01 -3.34 13.18
C TYR A 172 -2.88 -2.84 14.34
N THR A 173 -2.37 -3.00 15.56
CA THR A 173 -3.04 -2.55 16.79
C THR A 173 -2.18 -1.53 17.53
N ASP A 174 -2.82 -0.57 18.21
CA ASP A 174 -2.17 0.33 19.17
C ASP A 174 -2.69 0.01 20.57
N GLU A 175 -1.97 -0.84 21.27
CA GLU A 175 -2.35 -1.32 22.58
C GLU A 175 -2.36 -0.20 23.63
N ASN A 176 -1.61 0.89 23.41
CA ASN A 176 -1.63 2.08 24.27
C ASN A 176 -2.97 2.82 24.20
N LEU A 177 -3.67 2.75 23.06
CA LEU A 177 -5.00 3.35 22.89
C LEU A 177 -6.14 2.34 23.12
N MET A 178 -5.84 1.04 23.00
CA MET A 178 -6.83 -0.04 23.20
C MET A 178 -7.07 -0.38 24.68
N PHE A 179 -6.04 -0.21 25.54
CA PHE A 179 -6.09 -0.72 26.92
C PHE A 179 -5.63 0.33 27.92
N ARG A 180 -6.41 0.52 28.99
CA ARG A 180 -5.98 1.37 30.11
C ARG A 180 -4.78 0.73 30.81
N GLY A 181 -3.77 1.56 31.11
CA GLY A 181 -2.58 1.15 31.84
C GLY A 181 -1.64 0.19 31.09
N TYR A 182 -1.81 0.03 29.78
CA TYR A 182 -0.86 -0.69 28.95
C TYR A 182 0.52 0.00 28.98
N THR A 183 1.59 -0.75 29.04
CA THR A 183 2.97 -0.25 29.04
C THR A 183 3.80 -0.84 27.89
N ASP A 184 3.81 -2.15 27.76
CA ASP A 184 4.51 -2.87 26.70
C ASP A 184 4.03 -4.33 26.60
N GLY A 185 4.38 -5.03 25.53
CA GLY A 185 3.98 -6.42 25.31
C GLY A 185 4.52 -7.41 26.35
N THR A 186 5.58 -7.07 27.09
CA THR A 186 6.11 -7.95 28.17
C THR A 186 5.22 -7.89 29.39
N ALA A 187 4.72 -6.72 29.74
CA ALA A 187 3.81 -6.50 30.87
C ALA A 187 2.33 -6.79 30.52
N ALA A 188 1.99 -6.86 29.23
CA ALA A 188 0.64 -7.15 28.76
C ALA A 188 0.09 -8.45 29.35
N THR A 189 -1.21 -8.49 29.64
CA THR A 189 -1.87 -9.74 30.00
C THR A 189 -2.02 -10.64 28.78
N GLU A 190 -2.19 -11.95 28.98
CA GLU A 190 -2.46 -12.87 27.86
C GLU A 190 -3.73 -12.49 27.12
N GLU A 191 -4.75 -12.00 27.84
CA GLU A 191 -6.00 -11.57 27.22
C GLU A 191 -5.80 -10.34 26.34
N GLN A 192 -5.02 -9.34 26.75
CA GLN A 192 -4.69 -8.18 25.90
C GLN A 192 -3.97 -8.61 24.62
N ILE A 193 -3.03 -9.57 24.71
CA ILE A 193 -2.34 -10.11 23.52
C ILE A 193 -3.34 -10.83 22.61
N LYS A 194 -4.23 -11.66 23.15
CA LYS A 194 -5.25 -12.37 22.36
C LYS A 194 -6.23 -11.42 21.68
N ILE A 195 -6.64 -10.32 22.38
CA ILE A 195 -7.48 -9.27 21.80
C ILE A 195 -6.75 -8.61 20.63
N ALA A 196 -5.47 -8.23 20.81
CA ALA A 196 -4.66 -7.65 19.75
C ALA A 196 -4.55 -8.61 18.55
N MET A 197 -4.29 -9.91 18.78
CA MET A 197 -4.27 -10.93 17.73
C MET A 197 -5.61 -11.03 16.98
N ALA A 198 -6.74 -10.99 17.68
CA ALA A 198 -8.09 -11.05 17.09
C ALA A 198 -8.46 -9.77 16.34
N ALA A 199 -7.83 -8.63 16.67
CA ALA A 199 -8.11 -7.34 16.06
C ALA A 199 -7.44 -7.14 14.68
N HIS A 200 -6.45 -7.97 14.33
CA HIS A 200 -5.76 -7.97 13.03
C HIS A 200 -6.56 -8.66 11.92
N GLY A 201 -6.10 -8.48 10.67
CA GLY A 201 -6.53 -9.25 9.51
C GLY A 201 -7.49 -8.51 8.60
N GLY A 202 -8.75 -8.96 8.47
CA GLY A 202 -9.73 -8.27 7.62
C GLY A 202 -11.17 -8.67 7.90
N SER A 203 -12.09 -7.86 7.38
CA SER A 203 -13.55 -8.06 7.50
C SER A 203 -14.24 -7.98 6.15
N VAL A 204 -15.19 -8.86 5.90
CA VAL A 204 -16.28 -8.66 4.94
C VAL A 204 -17.51 -8.23 5.73
N VAL A 205 -18.12 -7.10 5.39
CA VAL A 205 -19.35 -6.62 6.00
C VAL A 205 -20.38 -6.22 4.95
N GLU A 206 -21.65 -6.58 5.17
CA GLU A 206 -22.73 -6.13 4.32
C GLU A 206 -23.08 -4.68 4.65
N VAL A 207 -23.15 -3.84 3.60
CA VAL A 207 -23.52 -2.43 3.69
C VAL A 207 -24.73 -2.12 2.82
N GLU A 208 -25.52 -1.12 3.21
CA GLU A 208 -26.67 -0.65 2.44
C GLU A 208 -26.62 0.86 2.21
N ARG A 209 -26.99 1.26 1.00
CA ARG A 209 -27.06 2.66 0.59
C ARG A 209 -28.32 3.30 1.14
N VAL A 210 -28.20 4.49 1.69
CA VAL A 210 -29.34 5.33 2.03
C VAL A 210 -29.94 5.87 0.73
N ARG A 211 -31.25 5.68 0.53
CA ARG A 211 -31.93 5.95 -0.75
C ARG A 211 -31.62 7.33 -1.32
N ASN A 212 -31.28 7.36 -2.61
CA ASN A 212 -31.04 8.57 -3.39
C ASN A 212 -29.89 9.46 -2.90
N THR A 213 -28.97 8.91 -2.12
CA THR A 213 -27.76 9.60 -1.64
C THR A 213 -26.52 8.78 -1.96
N GLY A 214 -25.33 9.35 -1.72
CA GLY A 214 -24.06 8.60 -1.69
C GLY A 214 -23.74 8.07 -0.29
N GLU A 215 -24.62 8.20 0.67
CA GLU A 215 -24.46 7.69 2.04
C GLU A 215 -24.66 6.18 2.08
N TRP A 216 -23.81 5.51 2.83
CA TRP A 216 -23.89 4.08 3.12
C TRP A 216 -23.83 3.84 4.63
N LYS A 217 -24.39 2.75 5.07
CA LYS A 217 -24.37 2.32 6.47
C LYS A 217 -24.21 0.81 6.59
N LEU A 218 -23.69 0.37 7.72
CA LEU A 218 -23.56 -1.03 8.07
C LEU A 218 -24.95 -1.69 8.18
N VAL A 219 -25.10 -2.88 7.62
CA VAL A 219 -26.30 -3.71 7.84
C VAL A 219 -26.19 -4.38 9.20
N THR A 220 -27.03 -3.97 10.13
CA THR A 220 -27.06 -4.50 11.51
C THR A 220 -28.09 -5.59 11.73
N ASN A 221 -29.11 -5.67 10.84
CA ASN A 221 -30.26 -6.58 10.96
C ASN A 221 -30.24 -7.65 9.85
N GLY A 222 -30.91 -8.78 10.10
CA GLY A 222 -31.05 -9.86 9.13
C GLY A 222 -29.91 -10.90 9.20
N ARG A 223 -29.81 -11.71 8.17
CA ARG A 223 -28.89 -12.87 8.20
C ARG A 223 -27.40 -12.51 8.06
N ARG A 224 -27.07 -11.36 7.45
CA ARG A 224 -25.68 -10.95 7.19
C ARG A 224 -24.82 -12.14 6.73
N ARG A 225 -25.28 -12.82 5.68
CA ARG A 225 -24.76 -14.12 5.23
C ARG A 225 -23.28 -14.06 4.83
N TYR A 226 -22.85 -12.93 4.29
CA TYR A 226 -21.49 -12.77 3.76
C TYR A 226 -20.52 -12.19 4.78
N ASN A 227 -21.01 -11.74 5.94
CA ASN A 227 -20.17 -11.17 6.96
C ASN A 227 -19.15 -12.20 7.44
N ARG A 228 -17.88 -11.80 7.48
CA ARG A 228 -16.76 -12.66 7.80
C ARG A 228 -15.65 -11.89 8.48
N ARG A 229 -14.99 -12.53 9.46
CA ARG A 229 -13.74 -12.12 10.04
C ARG A 229 -12.63 -13.08 9.60
N ILE A 230 -11.49 -12.54 9.20
CA ILE A 230 -10.27 -13.28 8.88
C ILE A 230 -9.17 -12.68 9.76
N THR A 231 -8.47 -13.52 10.53
CA THR A 231 -7.55 -13.09 11.59
C THR A 231 -6.22 -13.82 11.49
N VAL A 232 -5.33 -13.55 12.44
CA VAL A 232 -4.05 -14.25 12.58
C VAL A 232 -4.19 -15.76 12.81
N SER A 233 -5.37 -16.23 13.25
CA SER A 233 -5.63 -17.65 13.55
C SER A 233 -6.50 -18.35 12.47
N THR A 234 -6.81 -17.69 11.37
CA THR A 234 -7.64 -18.28 10.30
C THR A 234 -6.85 -19.30 9.47
N PRO A 235 -7.32 -20.54 9.30
CA PRO A 235 -6.69 -21.51 8.41
C PRO A 235 -6.67 -21.03 6.95
N MET A 236 -5.53 -21.21 6.28
CA MET A 236 -5.31 -20.77 4.89
C MET A 236 -4.63 -21.86 4.07
N ARG A 237 -4.40 -21.61 2.78
CA ARG A 237 -3.58 -22.47 1.95
C ARG A 237 -2.58 -21.67 1.12
N PHE A 238 -1.43 -22.27 0.83
CA PHE A 238 -0.54 -21.77 -0.20
C PHE A 238 -0.94 -22.27 -1.58
N SER A 239 -0.67 -21.46 -2.61
CA SER A 239 -0.71 -21.84 -4.01
C SER A 239 0.47 -21.22 -4.75
N GLY A 240 0.76 -21.75 -5.94
CA GLY A 240 1.89 -21.27 -6.75
C GLY A 240 3.19 -22.04 -6.49
N PRO A 241 4.31 -21.64 -7.15
CA PRO A 241 5.51 -22.48 -7.27
C PRO A 241 6.28 -22.73 -5.97
N ALA A 242 6.18 -21.85 -4.97
CA ALA A 242 6.86 -22.09 -3.69
C ALA A 242 6.03 -22.94 -2.71
N ALA A 243 4.75 -23.19 -2.99
CA ALA A 243 3.91 -24.04 -2.14
C ALA A 243 4.53 -25.44 -1.99
N GLY A 244 4.70 -25.90 -0.75
CA GLY A 244 5.30 -27.20 -0.44
C GLY A 244 6.82 -27.23 -0.43
N SER A 245 7.51 -26.11 -0.68
CA SER A 245 8.96 -26.04 -0.57
C SER A 245 9.41 -26.24 0.90
N ASP A 246 10.64 -26.73 1.09
CA ASP A 246 11.21 -26.95 2.42
C ASP A 246 11.26 -25.65 3.26
N LEU A 247 11.35 -24.49 2.60
CA LEU A 247 11.35 -23.17 3.25
C LEU A 247 10.02 -22.79 3.91
N LEU A 248 8.91 -23.49 3.55
CA LEU A 248 7.55 -23.26 4.07
C LEU A 248 7.06 -24.36 5.00
N LYS A 249 7.85 -25.45 5.17
CA LYS A 249 7.49 -26.57 6.06
C LYS A 249 7.72 -26.22 7.52
N THR A 250 6.79 -26.65 8.36
CA THR A 250 6.90 -26.58 9.84
C THR A 250 6.49 -27.91 10.44
N ALA A 251 6.72 -28.09 11.74
CA ALA A 251 6.28 -29.31 12.44
C ALA A 251 4.75 -29.48 12.37
N ALA A 252 4.01 -28.38 12.43
CA ALA A 252 2.53 -28.39 12.31
C ALA A 252 2.03 -28.57 10.86
N ASP A 253 2.85 -28.23 9.86
CA ASP A 253 2.56 -28.38 8.44
C ASP A 253 3.76 -28.99 7.68
N PRO A 254 3.99 -30.30 7.80
CA PRO A 254 5.12 -30.97 7.15
C PRO A 254 5.09 -30.93 5.63
N LYS A 255 3.95 -30.59 5.04
CA LYS A 255 3.80 -30.43 3.60
C LYS A 255 4.08 -29.00 3.13
N GLY A 256 4.10 -28.00 4.02
CA GLY A 256 4.33 -26.60 3.69
C GLY A 256 3.24 -25.98 2.80
N VAL A 257 1.97 -26.37 2.98
CA VAL A 257 0.83 -25.94 2.13
C VAL A 257 -0.35 -25.37 2.91
N LYS A 258 -0.33 -25.43 4.24
CA LYS A 258 -1.42 -25.01 5.12
C LYS A 258 -0.94 -23.94 6.13
N PRO A 259 -0.70 -22.70 5.69
CA PRO A 259 -0.39 -21.62 6.62
C PRO A 259 -1.61 -21.27 7.46
N VAL A 260 -1.36 -20.59 8.58
CA VAL A 260 -2.41 -20.09 9.48
C VAL A 260 -2.27 -18.59 9.61
N GLY A 261 -3.33 -17.87 9.31
CA GLY A 261 -3.48 -16.44 9.55
C GLY A 261 -2.78 -15.53 8.56
N MET A 262 -3.13 -14.26 8.66
CA MET A 262 -2.50 -13.14 7.99
C MET A 262 -2.23 -12.02 8.99
N LEU A 263 -1.24 -11.20 8.73
CA LEU A 263 -0.75 -10.16 9.62
C LEU A 263 -0.36 -8.90 8.88
N ASN A 264 -0.61 -7.76 9.51
CA ASN A 264 -0.22 -6.44 9.03
C ASN A 264 -0.67 -6.20 7.59
N ASN A 265 -1.96 -6.42 7.36
CA ASN A 265 -2.57 -6.26 6.06
C ASN A 265 -2.83 -4.78 5.78
N CYS A 266 -1.94 -4.15 5.00
CA CYS A 266 -1.98 -2.74 4.65
C CYS A 266 -2.93 -2.49 3.47
N ALA A 267 -2.45 -2.07 2.33
CA ALA A 267 -3.29 -1.87 1.16
C ALA A 267 -3.64 -3.20 0.43
N GLY A 268 -4.04 -3.15 -0.81
CA GLY A 268 -4.50 -4.35 -1.51
C GLY A 268 -4.86 -4.11 -2.97
N GLY A 269 -5.82 -4.86 -3.45
CA GLY A 269 -6.37 -4.74 -4.80
C GLY A 269 -7.54 -5.68 -5.02
N THR A 270 -8.06 -5.68 -6.22
CA THR A 270 -9.14 -6.60 -6.63
C THR A 270 -8.75 -7.35 -7.91
N THR A 271 -9.34 -8.51 -8.08
CA THR A 271 -9.17 -9.27 -9.31
C THR A 271 -10.35 -9.04 -10.27
N PRO A 272 -10.15 -9.23 -11.58
CA PRO A 272 -11.24 -9.12 -12.57
C PRO A 272 -12.35 -10.17 -12.40
N TRP A 273 -12.17 -11.18 -11.55
CA TRP A 273 -13.19 -12.19 -11.20
C TRP A 273 -13.82 -11.95 -9.83
N GLY A 274 -13.59 -10.79 -9.21
CA GLY A 274 -14.32 -10.34 -8.04
C GLY A 274 -13.80 -10.87 -6.69
N THR A 275 -12.51 -11.18 -6.58
CA THR A 275 -11.86 -11.46 -5.30
C THR A 275 -11.00 -10.29 -4.84
N VAL A 276 -10.73 -10.23 -3.53
CA VAL A 276 -9.81 -9.29 -2.90
C VAL A 276 -8.39 -9.88 -2.91
N LEU A 277 -7.40 -9.03 -3.14
CA LEU A 277 -5.99 -9.29 -2.87
C LEU A 277 -5.57 -8.38 -1.72
N THR A 278 -5.34 -8.93 -0.54
CA THR A 278 -4.86 -8.19 0.63
C THR A 278 -3.38 -8.44 0.84
N ALA A 279 -2.63 -7.40 1.20
CA ALA A 279 -1.19 -7.38 1.20
C ALA A 279 -0.62 -7.46 2.63
N GLU A 280 0.22 -8.45 2.92
CA GLU A 280 0.94 -8.56 4.19
C GLU A 280 2.23 -7.72 4.13
N GLU A 281 2.32 -6.66 4.93
CA GLU A 281 3.39 -5.66 4.85
C GLU A 281 4.42 -5.81 5.98
N ASN A 282 4.20 -5.23 7.14
CA ASN A 282 5.16 -5.17 8.27
C ASN A 282 5.11 -6.42 9.17
N PHE A 283 5.00 -7.60 8.58
CA PHE A 283 4.89 -8.89 9.30
C PHE A 283 6.11 -9.22 10.16
N ASN A 284 7.25 -8.60 9.92
CA ASN A 284 8.52 -8.85 10.59
C ASN A 284 8.46 -8.58 12.10
N GLN A 285 7.69 -7.60 12.56
CA GLN A 285 7.63 -7.15 13.95
C GLN A 285 6.91 -8.11 14.93
N TYR A 286 6.29 -9.17 14.43
CA TYR A 286 5.52 -10.10 15.25
C TYR A 286 6.32 -11.29 15.76
N PHE A 287 7.55 -11.48 15.27
CA PHE A 287 8.42 -12.60 15.59
C PHE A 287 9.47 -12.25 16.62
N VAL A 288 9.90 -13.26 17.40
CA VAL A 288 10.99 -13.14 18.38
C VAL A 288 12.13 -14.09 18.02
N ASN A 289 13.33 -13.86 18.61
CA ASN A 289 14.49 -14.73 18.50
C ASN A 289 15.01 -14.94 17.05
N GLY A 290 14.95 -13.91 16.21
CA GLY A 290 15.46 -13.98 14.83
C GLY A 290 16.97 -14.30 14.76
N ASP A 291 17.74 -14.00 15.79
CA ASP A 291 19.16 -14.35 15.89
C ASP A 291 19.41 -15.84 16.21
N LYS A 292 18.37 -16.60 16.59
CA LYS A 292 18.44 -18.03 16.94
C LYS A 292 18.11 -18.99 15.81
N VAL A 293 17.77 -18.48 14.63
CA VAL A 293 17.53 -19.33 13.45
C VAL A 293 18.82 -20.03 12.99
N PRO A 294 18.72 -21.13 12.19
CA PRO A 294 19.88 -21.74 11.56
C PRO A 294 20.76 -20.75 10.78
N GLU A 295 22.09 -20.93 10.79
CA GLU A 295 23.07 -20.02 10.17
C GLU A 295 22.72 -19.67 8.71
N ALA A 296 22.25 -20.65 7.93
CA ALA A 296 21.88 -20.44 6.52
C ALA A 296 20.71 -19.48 6.34
N GLN A 297 19.88 -19.26 7.37
CA GLN A 297 18.72 -18.34 7.30
C GLN A 297 19.05 -16.93 7.83
N LYS A 298 20.10 -16.75 8.61
CA LYS A 298 20.44 -15.45 9.24
C LYS A 298 20.57 -14.30 8.26
N PRO A 299 21.17 -14.43 7.06
CA PRO A 299 21.23 -13.34 6.07
C PRO A 299 19.84 -12.86 5.65
N TYR A 300 18.88 -13.79 5.50
CA TYR A 300 17.51 -13.46 5.13
C TYR A 300 16.73 -12.83 6.28
N ILE A 301 16.93 -13.33 7.52
CA ILE A 301 16.35 -12.72 8.74
C ILE A 301 16.77 -11.25 8.83
N THR A 302 18.06 -10.96 8.67
CA THR A 302 18.61 -9.60 8.66
C THR A 302 18.02 -8.78 7.50
N ARG A 303 17.97 -9.35 6.28
CA ARG A 303 17.48 -8.66 5.08
C ARG A 303 15.99 -8.27 5.19
N TYR A 304 15.20 -8.99 5.96
CA TYR A 304 13.79 -8.69 6.25
C TYR A 304 13.60 -7.95 7.58
N SER A 305 14.67 -7.48 8.23
CA SER A 305 14.61 -6.74 9.50
C SER A 305 13.82 -7.49 10.59
N ILE A 306 13.96 -8.82 10.64
CA ILE A 306 13.33 -9.61 11.70
C ILE A 306 14.08 -9.36 13.02
N PRO A 307 13.39 -9.01 14.12
CA PRO A 307 14.03 -8.67 15.39
C PRO A 307 14.87 -9.80 15.98
N SER A 308 16.02 -9.45 16.54
CA SER A 308 16.80 -10.28 17.45
C SER A 308 16.20 -10.18 18.86
N GLY A 309 16.02 -11.29 19.54
CA GLY A 309 15.45 -11.32 20.89
C GLY A 309 13.92 -11.09 20.89
N THR A 310 13.39 -10.44 21.92
CA THR A 310 11.94 -10.29 22.12
C THR A 310 11.39 -9.06 21.41
N ALA A 311 10.37 -9.25 20.60
CA ALA A 311 9.64 -8.16 19.93
C ALA A 311 8.55 -7.53 20.81
N GLY A 312 8.09 -6.33 20.44
CA GLY A 312 7.15 -5.55 21.24
C GLY A 312 5.79 -6.20 21.51
N ARG A 313 5.21 -6.89 20.51
CA ARG A 313 3.83 -7.40 20.61
C ARG A 313 3.69 -8.71 21.37
N ARG A 314 4.74 -9.51 21.46
CA ARG A 314 4.82 -10.74 22.26
C ARG A 314 3.74 -11.78 21.95
N PHE A 315 3.39 -11.96 20.67
CA PHE A 315 2.48 -13.02 20.20
C PHE A 315 3.03 -14.42 20.49
N ASP A 316 4.34 -14.56 20.62
CA ASP A 316 5.05 -15.77 21.08
C ASP A 316 4.56 -16.31 22.43
N ARG A 317 4.02 -15.47 23.31
CA ARG A 317 3.46 -15.86 24.60
C ARG A 317 2.12 -16.61 24.49
N ILE A 318 1.43 -16.46 23.36
CA ILE A 318 0.14 -17.11 23.10
C ILE A 318 0.30 -18.24 22.08
N GLU A 319 1.04 -18.01 21.01
CA GLU A 319 1.27 -19.01 19.96
C GLU A 319 2.79 -19.16 19.73
N GLU A 320 3.32 -20.33 20.13
CA GLU A 320 4.75 -20.65 20.07
C GLU A 320 5.36 -20.49 18.67
N ARG A 321 4.56 -20.58 17.60
CA ARG A 321 5.04 -20.43 16.21
C ARG A 321 5.67 -19.07 15.91
N PHE A 322 5.41 -18.03 16.72
CA PHE A 322 6.06 -16.73 16.60
C PHE A 322 7.45 -16.67 17.23
N ASP A 323 7.92 -17.77 17.87
CA ASP A 323 9.28 -17.94 18.36
C ASP A 323 10.15 -18.66 17.31
N LEU A 324 11.05 -17.93 16.65
CA LEU A 324 11.87 -18.44 15.55
C LEU A 324 12.98 -19.39 16.02
N GLU A 325 13.34 -19.43 17.31
CA GLU A 325 14.21 -20.46 17.85
C GLU A 325 13.57 -21.85 17.73
N LYS A 326 12.25 -21.93 17.87
CA LYS A 326 11.47 -23.17 17.80
C LYS A 326 10.91 -23.45 16.40
N HIS A 327 10.50 -22.38 15.68
CA HIS A 327 9.80 -22.48 14.41
C HIS A 327 10.46 -21.56 13.34
N PRO A 328 11.71 -21.82 12.93
CA PRO A 328 12.49 -20.91 12.10
C PRO A 328 11.89 -20.58 10.73
N ASN A 329 11.05 -21.48 10.18
CA ASN A 329 10.38 -21.26 8.89
C ASN A 329 9.05 -20.51 9.00
N GLU A 330 8.50 -20.31 10.21
CA GLU A 330 7.17 -19.69 10.33
C GLU A 330 7.15 -18.26 9.78
N VAL A 331 8.23 -17.49 9.93
CA VAL A 331 8.33 -16.15 9.36
C VAL A 331 8.21 -16.13 7.84
N ASN A 332 8.62 -17.20 7.15
CA ASN A 332 8.49 -17.33 5.70
C ASN A 332 7.05 -17.55 5.24
N ARG A 333 6.12 -17.77 6.15
CA ARG A 333 4.70 -18.03 5.88
C ARG A 333 3.87 -16.74 5.87
N PHE A 334 4.52 -15.58 6.09
CA PHE A 334 3.95 -14.23 6.07
C PHE A 334 4.72 -13.33 5.09
N GLY A 335 4.13 -12.18 4.72
CA GLY A 335 4.67 -11.30 3.69
C GLY A 335 4.21 -11.68 2.27
N TRP A 336 3.01 -12.19 2.14
CA TRP A 336 2.41 -12.64 0.88
C TRP A 336 1.18 -11.82 0.53
N ILE A 337 0.78 -11.85 -0.74
CA ILE A 337 -0.57 -11.45 -1.13
C ILE A 337 -1.53 -12.59 -0.81
N VAL A 338 -2.61 -12.25 -0.11
CA VAL A 338 -3.68 -13.19 0.29
C VAL A 338 -4.93 -12.91 -0.54
N GLU A 339 -5.40 -13.90 -1.30
CA GLU A 339 -6.65 -13.79 -2.04
C GLU A 339 -7.83 -14.30 -1.24
N ILE A 340 -8.91 -13.52 -1.23
CA ILE A 340 -10.13 -13.76 -0.47
C ILE A 340 -11.35 -13.59 -1.37
N ASP A 341 -12.26 -14.56 -1.34
CA ASP A 341 -13.57 -14.46 -1.99
C ASP A 341 -14.57 -13.83 -1.03
N PRO A 342 -15.03 -12.58 -1.27
CA PRO A 342 -16.00 -11.93 -0.39
C PRO A 342 -17.41 -12.50 -0.53
N PHE A 343 -17.70 -13.23 -1.62
CA PHE A 343 -19.00 -13.83 -1.89
C PHE A 343 -19.13 -15.27 -1.38
N ASP A 344 -18.02 -15.88 -0.93
CA ASP A 344 -17.99 -17.23 -0.35
C ASP A 344 -17.35 -17.19 1.05
N PRO A 345 -18.16 -16.99 2.12
CA PRO A 345 -17.66 -16.90 3.49
C PRO A 345 -17.00 -18.19 3.99
N ASP A 346 -17.29 -19.34 3.37
CA ASP A 346 -16.75 -20.64 3.73
C ASP A 346 -15.46 -20.98 2.96
N SER A 347 -15.08 -20.16 1.97
CA SER A 347 -13.85 -20.36 1.18
C SER A 347 -12.59 -20.26 2.04
N THR A 348 -11.58 -21.07 1.73
CA THR A 348 -10.26 -20.97 2.36
C THR A 348 -9.44 -19.86 1.70
N PRO A 349 -8.96 -18.83 2.44
CA PRO A 349 -8.06 -17.81 1.89
C PRO A 349 -6.78 -18.41 1.32
N ILE A 350 -6.19 -17.76 0.30
CA ILE A 350 -5.07 -18.31 -0.45
C ILE A 350 -3.90 -17.34 -0.43
N LYS A 351 -2.76 -17.76 0.11
CA LYS A 351 -1.49 -17.04 -0.04
C LYS A 351 -0.85 -17.37 -1.38
N ARG A 352 -0.67 -16.36 -2.25
CA ARG A 352 -0.28 -16.50 -3.65
C ARG A 352 1.25 -16.40 -3.82
N THR A 353 1.95 -17.53 -3.76
CA THR A 353 3.43 -17.53 -3.74
C THR A 353 4.08 -17.07 -5.04
N ALA A 354 3.39 -17.13 -6.19
CA ALA A 354 3.92 -16.64 -7.46
C ALA A 354 4.14 -15.12 -7.50
N LEU A 355 3.55 -14.36 -6.58
CA LEU A 355 3.70 -12.91 -6.46
C LEU A 355 4.96 -12.48 -5.68
N GLY A 356 5.71 -13.46 -5.13
CA GLY A 356 6.90 -13.18 -4.31
C GLY A 356 6.55 -12.82 -2.86
N ARG A 357 7.57 -12.76 -2.00
CA ARG A 357 7.45 -12.43 -0.58
C ARG A 357 8.29 -11.21 -0.24
N PHE A 358 7.65 -10.15 0.22
CA PHE A 358 8.28 -8.90 0.69
C PHE A 358 7.26 -8.12 1.55
N ALA A 359 7.56 -6.89 1.97
CA ALA A 359 6.58 -6.03 2.64
C ALA A 359 5.61 -5.48 1.58
N HIS A 360 4.63 -6.29 1.23
CA HIS A 360 3.65 -5.93 0.21
C HIS A 360 2.76 -4.80 0.70
N GLU A 361 2.80 -3.67 -0.02
CA GLU A 361 1.86 -2.60 0.20
C GLU A 361 0.54 -2.89 -0.51
N ALA A 362 0.55 -3.14 -1.81
CA ALA A 362 -0.64 -3.37 -2.61
C ALA A 362 -0.43 -4.46 -3.67
N ALA A 363 -1.52 -4.82 -4.36
CA ALA A 363 -1.48 -5.71 -5.54
C ALA A 363 -2.56 -5.32 -6.55
N THR A 364 -2.33 -4.23 -7.28
CA THR A 364 -3.27 -3.73 -8.29
C THR A 364 -3.20 -4.54 -9.55
N THR A 365 -4.36 -5.01 -10.03
CA THR A 365 -4.44 -5.89 -11.19
C THR A 365 -4.99 -5.23 -12.45
N THR A 366 -4.50 -5.69 -13.59
CA THR A 366 -5.03 -5.30 -14.91
C THR A 366 -4.90 -6.46 -15.90
N ILE A 367 -5.59 -6.35 -17.02
CA ILE A 367 -5.47 -7.29 -18.13
C ILE A 367 -4.64 -6.67 -19.25
N SER A 368 -3.59 -7.37 -19.68
CA SER A 368 -2.75 -6.99 -20.81
C SER A 368 -3.49 -7.11 -22.14
N ARG A 369 -2.91 -6.54 -23.20
CA ARG A 369 -3.50 -6.61 -24.56
C ARG A 369 -3.68 -8.02 -25.08
N ASP A 370 -2.81 -8.94 -24.70
CA ASP A 370 -2.92 -10.37 -25.07
C ASP A 370 -3.77 -11.19 -24.10
N GLY A 371 -4.41 -10.56 -23.10
CA GLY A 371 -5.36 -11.17 -22.19
C GLY A 371 -4.73 -11.75 -20.91
N ARG A 372 -3.42 -11.60 -20.67
CA ARG A 372 -2.80 -12.05 -19.41
C ARG A 372 -3.15 -11.12 -18.25
N LEU A 373 -3.27 -11.71 -17.06
CA LEU A 373 -3.36 -10.93 -15.84
C LEU A 373 -2.00 -10.35 -15.49
N VAL A 374 -1.97 -9.10 -15.09
CA VAL A 374 -0.79 -8.41 -14.57
C VAL A 374 -1.11 -7.86 -13.19
N ALA A 375 -0.19 -7.98 -12.23
CA ALA A 375 -0.26 -7.34 -10.93
C ALA A 375 0.97 -6.46 -10.73
N TYR A 376 0.76 -5.23 -10.26
CA TYR A 376 1.80 -4.28 -9.86
C TYR A 376 1.84 -4.22 -8.33
N MET A 377 3.05 -4.17 -7.74
CA MET A 377 3.25 -4.28 -6.30
C MET A 377 4.43 -3.42 -5.85
N GLY A 378 4.26 -2.68 -4.75
CA GLY A 378 5.30 -1.97 -4.03
C GLY A 378 5.84 -2.78 -2.86
N ASP A 379 7.12 -2.58 -2.52
CA ASP A 379 7.76 -3.11 -1.30
C ASP A 379 8.04 -1.93 -0.37
N ASP A 380 7.14 -1.68 0.58
CA ASP A 380 7.23 -0.51 1.45
C ASP A 380 8.38 -0.62 2.46
N SER A 381 9.53 -0.23 2.01
CA SER A 381 10.68 0.10 2.86
C SER A 381 11.65 1.00 2.12
N ARG A 382 12.45 1.76 2.86
CA ARG A 382 13.46 2.64 2.28
C ARG A 382 14.47 1.84 1.48
N PHE A 383 14.70 2.29 0.21
CA PHE A 383 15.59 1.64 -0.74
C PHE A 383 15.14 0.26 -1.24
N GLU A 384 13.86 -0.08 -1.08
CA GLU A 384 13.28 -1.29 -1.64
C GLU A 384 12.76 -1.07 -3.07
N TYR A 385 12.10 -2.06 -3.62
CA TYR A 385 11.91 -2.20 -5.04
C TYR A 385 10.44 -2.19 -5.45
N VAL A 386 10.24 -1.97 -6.75
CA VAL A 386 8.93 -2.10 -7.42
C VAL A 386 8.89 -3.40 -8.20
N TYR A 387 7.80 -4.15 -8.07
CA TYR A 387 7.63 -5.46 -8.68
C TYR A 387 6.43 -5.52 -9.62
N LYS A 388 6.49 -6.45 -10.57
CA LYS A 388 5.39 -6.78 -11.47
C LYS A 388 5.28 -8.28 -11.65
N PHE A 389 4.06 -8.81 -11.58
CA PHE A 389 3.75 -10.18 -11.98
C PHE A 389 2.96 -10.19 -13.28
N VAL A 390 3.26 -11.15 -14.16
CA VAL A 390 2.51 -11.40 -15.41
C VAL A 390 2.14 -12.86 -15.48
N SER A 391 0.86 -13.18 -15.48
CA SER A 391 0.38 -14.57 -15.52
C SER A 391 0.78 -15.28 -16.82
N LYS A 392 0.96 -16.59 -16.75
CA LYS A 392 1.16 -17.45 -17.92
C LYS A 392 -0.17 -17.64 -18.69
N GLY A 393 -1.25 -17.87 -17.96
CA GLY A 393 -2.58 -18.03 -18.51
C GLY A 393 -3.23 -16.70 -18.88
N ARG A 394 -4.37 -16.79 -19.59
CA ARG A 394 -5.17 -15.62 -19.99
C ARG A 394 -6.50 -15.58 -19.26
N TYR A 395 -6.95 -14.41 -18.93
CA TYR A 395 -8.26 -14.15 -18.36
C TYR A 395 -9.35 -14.50 -19.38
N ILE A 396 -10.38 -15.20 -18.92
CA ILE A 396 -11.55 -15.56 -19.72
C ILE A 396 -12.80 -15.10 -18.98
N LYS A 397 -13.50 -14.10 -19.52
CA LYS A 397 -14.70 -13.53 -18.89
C LYS A 397 -15.73 -14.61 -18.60
N GLY A 398 -16.20 -14.69 -17.35
CA GLY A 398 -17.20 -15.65 -16.89
C GLY A 398 -16.68 -17.07 -16.62
N HIS A 399 -15.35 -17.28 -16.64
CA HIS A 399 -14.74 -18.58 -16.33
C HIS A 399 -13.96 -18.52 -15.00
N ASP A 400 -14.63 -18.20 -13.90
CA ASP A 400 -13.99 -17.90 -12.62
C ASP A 400 -13.11 -19.02 -12.11
N ARG A 401 -13.50 -20.28 -12.28
CA ARG A 401 -12.67 -21.42 -11.87
C ARG A 401 -11.30 -21.42 -12.57
N HIS A 402 -11.24 -21.09 -13.85
CA HIS A 402 -9.98 -20.92 -14.59
C HIS A 402 -9.26 -19.67 -14.13
N ASN A 403 -9.97 -18.55 -14.02
CA ASN A 403 -9.36 -17.25 -13.69
C ASN A 403 -8.68 -17.27 -12.30
N ARG A 404 -9.24 -17.99 -11.34
CA ARG A 404 -8.65 -18.19 -10.00
C ARG A 404 -7.30 -18.91 -10.02
N THR A 405 -6.87 -19.52 -11.13
CA THR A 405 -5.53 -20.12 -11.27
C THR A 405 -4.49 -19.19 -11.88
N LEU A 406 -4.90 -18.00 -12.36
CA LEU A 406 -3.99 -17.07 -13.05
C LEU A 406 -2.88 -16.51 -12.16
N LEU A 407 -3.10 -16.47 -10.84
CA LEU A 407 -2.12 -16.06 -9.85
C LEU A 407 -1.22 -17.20 -9.35
N ASP A 408 -1.34 -18.40 -9.91
CA ASP A 408 -0.54 -19.57 -9.52
C ASP A 408 0.71 -19.74 -10.41
N GLU A 409 0.66 -19.30 -11.67
CA GLU A 409 1.76 -19.49 -12.62
C GLU A 409 1.96 -18.27 -13.51
N GLY A 410 3.18 -17.75 -13.53
CA GLY A 410 3.54 -16.58 -14.32
C GLY A 410 5.02 -16.21 -14.14
N THR A 411 5.36 -14.98 -14.47
CA THR A 411 6.70 -14.43 -14.31
C THR A 411 6.65 -13.25 -13.36
N LEU A 412 7.48 -13.29 -12.31
CA LEU A 412 7.72 -12.18 -11.40
C LEU A 412 8.92 -11.37 -11.91
N TYR A 413 8.76 -10.05 -11.94
CA TYR A 413 9.76 -9.08 -12.38
C TYR A 413 10.04 -8.06 -11.28
N VAL A 414 11.23 -7.44 -11.34
CA VAL A 414 11.60 -6.24 -10.59
C VAL A 414 11.93 -5.10 -11.54
N ALA A 415 11.65 -3.86 -11.17
CA ALA A 415 11.86 -2.69 -12.02
C ALA A 415 13.30 -2.19 -11.98
N ARG A 416 13.81 -1.78 -13.15
CA ARG A 416 14.98 -0.92 -13.29
C ARG A 416 14.58 0.36 -14.00
N PHE A 417 14.76 1.51 -13.35
CA PHE A 417 14.52 2.85 -13.89
C PHE A 417 15.87 3.40 -14.42
N THR A 418 15.82 4.09 -15.53
CA THR A 418 16.95 4.77 -16.14
C THR A 418 16.48 6.16 -16.56
N GLY A 419 17.06 7.19 -15.94
CA GLY A 419 16.82 8.59 -16.32
C GLY A 419 17.60 8.97 -17.58
N ASP A 420 17.40 10.19 -18.07
CA ASP A 420 18.08 10.70 -19.25
C ASP A 420 18.79 12.03 -19.00
N SER A 421 18.62 12.63 -17.81
CA SER A 421 19.32 13.85 -17.40
C SER A 421 20.79 13.59 -17.00
N PRO A 422 21.71 14.57 -17.25
CA PRO A 422 23.07 14.49 -16.75
C PRO A 422 23.14 14.40 -15.23
N LYS A 423 24.06 13.56 -14.70
CA LYS A 423 24.20 13.36 -13.24
C LYS A 423 24.53 14.65 -12.50
N GLU A 424 25.24 15.57 -13.13
CA GLU A 424 25.63 16.87 -12.57
C GLU A 424 24.43 17.76 -12.28
N GLU A 425 23.29 17.52 -12.92
CA GLU A 425 22.04 18.25 -12.71
C GLU A 425 21.19 17.64 -11.57
N LEU A 426 21.51 16.42 -11.17
CA LEU A 426 20.82 15.70 -10.09
C LEU A 426 21.55 15.91 -8.75
N ASP A 427 21.44 17.12 -8.20
CA ASP A 427 22.15 17.56 -7.00
C ASP A 427 21.49 17.16 -5.67
N GLY A 428 20.32 16.50 -5.75
CA GLY A 428 19.52 16.11 -4.59
C GLY A 428 18.63 17.23 -4.03
N SER A 429 18.58 18.37 -4.67
CA SER A 429 17.71 19.47 -4.29
C SER A 429 16.24 19.23 -4.65
N GLY A 430 15.95 18.35 -5.60
CA GLY A 430 14.61 18.12 -6.17
C GLY A 430 14.20 19.18 -7.19
N ARG A 431 15.11 20.04 -7.63
CA ARG A 431 14.86 20.98 -8.75
C ARG A 431 14.91 20.22 -10.06
N LEU A 432 14.03 20.62 -10.96
CA LEU A 432 14.00 20.03 -12.30
C LEU A 432 15.34 20.24 -13.04
N PRO A 433 15.81 19.24 -13.80
CA PRO A 433 16.95 19.37 -14.69
C PRO A 433 16.67 20.34 -15.84
N SER A 434 17.69 20.58 -16.70
CA SER A 434 17.63 21.60 -17.74
C SER A 434 16.62 21.33 -18.85
N ASP A 435 16.25 20.06 -19.05
CA ASP A 435 15.18 19.65 -19.98
C ASP A 435 13.76 19.88 -19.44
N GLY A 436 13.62 20.13 -18.12
CA GLY A 436 12.38 20.53 -17.47
C GLY A 436 11.52 19.41 -16.95
N ALA A 437 12.02 18.17 -16.89
CA ALA A 437 11.32 17.00 -16.35
C ALA A 437 12.26 16.10 -15.54
N PHE A 438 11.70 15.27 -14.67
CA PHE A 438 12.32 14.04 -14.16
C PHE A 438 11.64 12.89 -14.90
N ASP A 439 12.34 12.29 -15.84
CA ASP A 439 11.77 11.22 -16.66
C ASP A 439 12.85 10.25 -17.20
N GLY A 440 12.42 9.37 -18.09
CA GLY A 440 13.33 8.41 -18.71
C GLY A 440 12.65 7.12 -19.16
N SER A 441 13.48 6.08 -19.24
CA SER A 441 13.05 4.75 -19.64
C SER A 441 13.28 3.73 -18.52
N GLY A 442 12.72 2.53 -18.69
CA GLY A 442 12.96 1.45 -17.75
C GLY A 442 12.67 0.08 -18.33
N GLU A 443 13.02 -0.92 -17.56
CA GLU A 443 12.77 -2.29 -17.94
C GLU A 443 12.38 -3.17 -16.74
N TRP A 444 11.64 -4.21 -17.03
CA TRP A 444 11.25 -5.25 -16.09
C TRP A 444 12.22 -6.42 -16.18
N ILE A 445 13.05 -6.60 -15.14
CA ILE A 445 14.03 -7.66 -15.03
C ILE A 445 13.34 -8.91 -14.49
N PRO A 446 13.32 -10.05 -15.20
CA PRO A 446 12.67 -11.26 -14.71
C PRO A 446 13.49 -11.87 -13.55
N LEU A 447 12.78 -12.25 -12.48
CA LEU A 447 13.36 -12.97 -11.34
C LEU A 447 13.06 -14.47 -11.42
N VAL A 448 11.81 -14.85 -11.69
CA VAL A 448 11.39 -16.25 -11.74
C VAL A 448 10.18 -16.42 -12.65
N SER A 449 10.06 -17.57 -13.32
CA SER A 449 8.90 -17.93 -14.14
C SER A 449 8.56 -19.40 -13.90
N GLY A 450 7.43 -19.65 -13.21
CA GLY A 450 7.09 -20.99 -12.75
C GLY A 450 8.20 -21.58 -11.85
N ASP A 451 8.78 -22.68 -12.25
CA ASP A 451 9.89 -23.38 -11.56
C ASP A 451 11.29 -22.92 -12.01
N ARG A 452 11.37 -21.98 -12.97
CA ARG A 452 12.63 -21.47 -13.50
C ARG A 452 13.06 -20.18 -12.83
N SER A 453 14.19 -20.19 -12.11
CA SER A 453 14.89 -18.99 -11.64
C SER A 453 15.69 -18.32 -12.77
N PHE A 454 15.73 -16.98 -12.77
CA PHE A 454 16.65 -16.16 -13.59
C PHE A 454 17.75 -15.53 -12.74
N VAL A 455 17.75 -15.77 -11.42
CA VAL A 455 18.72 -15.23 -10.47
C VAL A 455 19.80 -16.27 -10.20
N GLU A 456 21.05 -15.91 -10.48
CA GLU A 456 22.18 -16.81 -10.30
C GLU A 456 22.32 -17.31 -8.85
N GLY A 457 22.48 -18.61 -8.69
CA GLY A 457 22.67 -19.27 -7.39
C GLY A 457 21.43 -19.33 -6.52
N MET A 458 20.22 -19.10 -7.06
CA MET A 458 18.95 -19.25 -6.34
C MET A 458 18.00 -20.17 -7.10
N THR A 459 17.33 -21.08 -6.41
CA THR A 459 16.21 -21.86 -6.93
C THR A 459 14.96 -20.99 -7.08
N ALA A 460 13.96 -21.44 -7.83
CA ALA A 460 12.69 -20.71 -7.97
C ALA A 460 11.99 -20.48 -6.62
N ALA A 461 12.01 -21.48 -5.74
CA ALA A 461 11.43 -21.36 -4.40
C ALA A 461 12.17 -20.32 -3.55
N GLU A 462 13.52 -20.29 -3.60
CA GLU A 462 14.31 -19.28 -2.89
C GLU A 462 14.04 -17.88 -3.42
N VAL A 463 13.92 -17.70 -4.75
CA VAL A 463 13.57 -16.39 -5.33
C VAL A 463 12.22 -15.90 -4.81
N LEU A 464 11.23 -16.77 -4.72
CA LEU A 464 9.88 -16.41 -4.28
C LEU A 464 9.79 -16.17 -2.77
N VAL A 465 10.52 -16.94 -1.94
CA VAL A 465 10.53 -16.80 -0.47
C VAL A 465 11.45 -15.68 -0.03
N TYR A 466 12.56 -15.47 -0.75
CA TYR A 466 13.57 -14.44 -0.45
C TYR A 466 13.66 -13.41 -1.57
N THR A 467 12.52 -12.87 -2.00
CA THR A 467 12.39 -12.00 -3.17
C THR A 467 13.25 -10.74 -3.08
N ARG A 468 13.38 -10.13 -1.90
CA ARG A 468 14.31 -9.00 -1.67
C ARG A 468 15.75 -9.38 -2.00
N ALA A 469 16.22 -10.52 -1.50
CA ALA A 469 17.58 -11.00 -1.75
C ALA A 469 17.80 -11.41 -3.22
N ALA A 470 16.76 -11.86 -3.91
CA ALA A 470 16.81 -12.11 -5.35
C ALA A 470 16.93 -10.81 -6.15
N ALA A 471 16.15 -9.79 -5.79
CA ALA A 471 16.22 -8.46 -6.42
C ALA A 471 17.57 -7.76 -6.16
N ASP A 472 18.20 -7.99 -5.01
CA ASP A 472 19.54 -7.50 -4.68
C ASP A 472 20.64 -7.98 -5.63
N LYS A 473 20.40 -9.12 -6.29
CA LYS A 473 21.39 -9.74 -7.23
C LYS A 473 21.22 -9.27 -8.68
N VAL A 474 20.20 -8.49 -8.96
CA VAL A 474 19.92 -7.98 -10.30
C VAL A 474 19.78 -6.47 -10.26
N SER A 475 20.40 -5.71 -11.09
CA SER A 475 20.50 -4.23 -11.05
C SER A 475 19.14 -3.50 -10.97
N ALA A 476 18.33 -3.81 -9.96
CA ALA A 476 17.05 -3.16 -9.68
C ALA A 476 17.26 -1.77 -9.05
N THR A 477 16.36 -0.82 -9.32
CA THR A 477 16.47 0.55 -8.78
C THR A 477 15.91 0.63 -7.37
N LYS A 478 16.69 1.17 -6.43
CA LYS A 478 16.32 1.41 -5.03
C LYS A 478 15.45 2.65 -4.91
N MET A 479 14.19 2.48 -4.45
CA MET A 479 13.19 3.52 -4.41
C MET A 479 12.98 4.13 -3.01
N ASP A 480 12.19 5.19 -2.93
CA ASP A 480 11.87 5.94 -1.70
C ASP A 480 10.56 5.43 -1.05
N ARG A 481 10.56 4.20 -0.51
CA ARG A 481 9.37 3.54 0.02
C ARG A 481 8.26 3.46 -1.04
N PRO A 482 8.34 2.47 -1.97
CA PRO A 482 7.26 2.26 -2.92
C PRO A 482 6.04 1.68 -2.20
N GLU A 483 5.03 2.51 -2.09
CA GLU A 483 3.73 2.19 -1.50
C GLU A 483 2.77 1.64 -2.56
N ASP A 484 1.59 2.22 -2.66
CA ASP A 484 0.56 1.76 -3.59
C ASP A 484 0.89 2.10 -5.05
N MET A 485 0.38 1.26 -5.93
CA MET A 485 0.50 1.38 -7.38
C MET A 485 -0.86 1.22 -8.03
N GLU A 486 -1.34 2.25 -8.73
CA GLU A 486 -2.64 2.21 -9.38
C GLU A 486 -2.58 2.49 -10.88
N ARG A 487 -3.39 1.76 -11.64
CA ARG A 487 -3.49 1.95 -13.09
C ARG A 487 -4.64 2.87 -13.46
N ASN A 488 -4.35 3.97 -14.14
CA ASN A 488 -5.36 4.89 -14.65
C ASN A 488 -6.29 4.20 -15.66
N PRO A 489 -7.61 4.12 -15.40
CA PRO A 489 -8.55 3.42 -16.25
C PRO A 489 -8.79 4.11 -17.61
N VAL A 490 -8.34 5.37 -17.76
CA VAL A 490 -8.55 6.18 -18.97
C VAL A 490 -7.29 6.28 -19.83
N THR A 491 -6.11 6.47 -19.19
CA THR A 491 -4.84 6.66 -19.91
C THR A 491 -4.02 5.40 -20.04
N GLY A 492 -4.23 4.42 -19.14
CA GLY A 492 -3.42 3.21 -19.05
C GLY A 492 -2.11 3.38 -18.27
N GLY A 493 -1.71 4.60 -17.91
CA GLY A 493 -0.52 4.86 -17.09
C GLY A 493 -0.65 4.24 -15.69
N VAL A 494 0.46 3.72 -15.17
CA VAL A 494 0.55 3.21 -13.79
C VAL A 494 1.22 4.27 -12.93
N TYR A 495 0.60 4.61 -11.82
CA TYR A 495 1.10 5.59 -10.87
C TYR A 495 1.62 4.89 -9.63
N ILE A 496 2.74 5.36 -9.10
CA ILE A 496 3.45 4.77 -7.96
C ILE A 496 3.60 5.86 -6.91
N ALA A 497 3.08 5.65 -5.72
CA ALA A 497 3.35 6.50 -4.57
C ALA A 497 4.72 6.15 -3.98
N LEU A 498 5.53 7.16 -3.72
CA LEU A 498 6.83 7.05 -3.05
C LEU A 498 6.80 7.98 -1.84
N THR A 499 6.51 7.42 -0.66
CA THR A 499 6.08 8.18 0.51
C THR A 499 7.14 9.09 1.07
N ASN A 500 8.35 8.58 1.29
CA ASN A 500 9.50 9.36 1.78
C ASN A 500 10.77 8.52 1.86
N ASN A 501 11.93 9.19 1.89
CA ASN A 501 13.20 8.57 2.27
C ASN A 501 14.16 9.61 2.89
N SER A 502 13.99 9.90 4.16
CA SER A 502 14.88 10.86 4.86
C SER A 502 16.33 10.35 5.02
N ASN A 503 16.61 9.09 4.67
CA ASN A 503 17.96 8.51 4.71
C ASN A 503 18.70 8.63 3.38
N ARG A 504 18.03 9.01 2.28
CA ARG A 504 18.70 9.18 0.99
C ARG A 504 19.68 10.35 1.05
N THR A 505 20.95 10.06 0.79
CA THR A 505 22.03 11.07 0.74
C THR A 505 22.13 11.71 -0.65
N PRO A 506 22.78 12.86 -0.81
CA PRO A 506 23.01 13.44 -2.14
C PRO A 506 23.76 12.53 -3.11
N ALA A 507 24.62 11.63 -2.63
CA ALA A 507 25.33 10.64 -3.47
C ALA A 507 24.40 9.51 -3.95
N GLN A 508 23.23 9.35 -3.34
CA GLN A 508 22.28 8.27 -3.62
C GLN A 508 21.06 8.74 -4.42
N VAL A 509 20.99 10.03 -4.77
CA VAL A 509 19.91 10.52 -5.62
C VAL A 509 20.07 10.00 -7.04
N ASP A 510 18.96 9.77 -7.66
CA ASP A 510 18.80 9.51 -9.08
C ASP A 510 17.57 10.25 -9.59
N GLU A 511 17.32 10.23 -10.88
CA GLU A 511 16.25 11.01 -11.46
C GLU A 511 14.85 10.48 -11.08
N ALA A 512 14.73 9.18 -10.81
CA ALA A 512 13.49 8.58 -10.28
C ALA A 512 13.29 8.88 -8.79
N ASN A 513 14.35 9.28 -8.07
CA ASN A 513 14.35 9.66 -6.66
C ASN A 513 15.17 10.95 -6.47
N PRO A 514 14.63 12.13 -6.91
CA PRO A 514 15.43 13.32 -7.16
C PRO A 514 15.83 14.12 -5.92
N ARG A 515 15.28 13.80 -4.73
CA ARG A 515 15.55 14.54 -3.50
C ARG A 515 16.37 13.74 -2.50
N ALA A 516 17.43 14.36 -2.00
CA ALA A 516 18.12 13.92 -0.79
C ALA A 516 17.24 14.24 0.45
N ALA A 517 17.37 13.42 1.49
CA ALA A 517 16.56 13.53 2.73
C ALA A 517 15.07 13.79 2.45
N ASN A 518 14.51 13.05 1.47
CA ASN A 518 13.16 13.24 0.98
C ASN A 518 12.11 13.00 2.07
N LYS A 519 11.55 14.07 2.65
CA LYS A 519 10.56 14.01 3.73
C LYS A 519 9.13 13.91 3.21
N HIS A 520 8.89 14.41 2.00
CA HIS A 520 7.55 14.69 1.52
C HIS A 520 7.10 13.72 0.42
N GLY A 521 8.02 12.91 -0.10
CA GLY A 521 7.71 11.97 -1.15
C GLY A 521 7.45 12.57 -2.52
N HIS A 522 7.03 11.72 -3.42
CA HIS A 522 6.69 12.05 -4.81
C HIS A 522 5.85 10.95 -5.44
N VAL A 523 5.30 11.20 -6.63
CA VAL A 523 4.55 10.21 -7.41
C VAL A 523 5.22 10.03 -8.76
N VAL A 524 5.43 8.79 -9.17
CA VAL A 524 5.96 8.41 -10.50
C VAL A 524 4.80 7.94 -11.38
N GLU A 525 4.76 8.39 -12.63
CA GLU A 525 3.92 7.84 -13.68
C GLU A 525 4.77 6.92 -14.58
N LEU A 526 4.33 5.69 -14.78
CA LEU A 526 4.95 4.69 -15.62
C LEU A 526 4.04 4.38 -16.81
N ILE A 527 4.57 4.45 -18.01
CA ILE A 527 3.84 4.12 -19.26
C ILE A 527 4.46 2.88 -19.87
N GLU A 528 3.74 1.79 -19.85
CA GLU A 528 4.19 0.53 -20.45
C GLU A 528 4.36 0.65 -21.96
N GLN A 529 5.39 0.03 -22.52
CA GLN A 529 5.66 0.08 -23.96
C GLN A 529 4.44 -0.38 -24.76
N ARG A 530 3.98 0.46 -25.68
CA ARG A 530 2.78 0.25 -26.50
C ARG A 530 1.48 0.16 -25.70
N ASP A 531 1.47 0.73 -24.49
CA ASP A 531 0.34 0.61 -23.55
C ASP A 531 -0.08 -0.86 -23.32
N ASP A 532 0.90 -1.77 -23.21
CA ASP A 532 0.67 -3.19 -22.93
C ASP A 532 1.24 -3.53 -21.56
N ALA A 533 0.38 -3.78 -20.59
CA ALA A 533 0.77 -4.11 -19.22
C ALA A 533 1.75 -5.30 -19.12
N ALA A 534 1.77 -6.19 -20.12
CA ALA A 534 2.72 -7.30 -20.18
C ALA A 534 4.04 -6.94 -20.86
N ALA A 535 4.29 -5.69 -21.25
CA ALA A 535 5.55 -5.24 -21.83
C ALA A 535 6.72 -5.44 -20.86
N LYS A 536 7.93 -5.54 -21.42
CA LYS A 536 9.16 -5.66 -20.63
C LYS A 536 9.92 -4.34 -20.51
N LYS A 537 9.41 -3.27 -21.12
CA LYS A 537 10.00 -1.94 -21.10
C LYS A 537 8.90 -0.91 -20.89
N PHE A 538 9.27 0.20 -20.28
CA PHE A 538 8.39 1.31 -20.02
C PHE A 538 9.15 2.64 -20.18
N SER A 539 8.43 3.74 -20.33
CA SER A 539 8.90 5.09 -20.02
C SER A 539 8.27 5.55 -18.71
N TRP A 540 8.89 6.51 -18.05
CA TRP A 540 8.38 7.04 -16.79
C TRP A 540 8.64 8.53 -16.66
N SER A 541 7.88 9.20 -15.79
CA SER A 541 8.09 10.58 -15.37
C SER A 541 7.63 10.79 -13.94
N VAL A 542 8.06 11.91 -13.32
CA VAL A 542 7.61 12.31 -11.99
C VAL A 542 6.65 13.51 -12.13
N PRO A 543 5.34 13.31 -12.19
CA PRO A 543 4.37 14.38 -12.33
C PRO A 543 4.18 15.20 -11.03
N LEU A 544 4.53 14.64 -9.86
CA LEU A 544 4.33 15.28 -8.56
C LEU A 544 5.54 15.06 -7.67
N VAL A 545 6.21 16.14 -7.27
CA VAL A 545 7.19 16.18 -6.17
C VAL A 545 6.53 16.92 -5.01
N CYS A 546 6.15 16.19 -3.96
CA CYS A 546 5.33 16.68 -2.87
C CYS A 546 6.09 17.67 -1.95
N GLY A 547 5.34 18.48 -1.20
CA GLY A 547 5.85 19.45 -0.23
C GLY A 547 5.00 20.73 -0.16
N ASP A 548 5.55 21.74 0.48
CA ASP A 548 4.99 23.10 0.46
C ASP A 548 5.15 23.69 -0.96
N PRO A 549 4.08 24.19 -1.60
CA PRO A 549 4.17 24.78 -2.93
C PRO A 549 5.15 25.96 -3.03
N ASN A 550 5.46 26.63 -1.92
CA ASN A 550 6.47 27.71 -1.89
C ASN A 550 7.92 27.19 -1.92
N ASP A 551 8.12 25.89 -1.64
CA ASP A 551 9.45 25.29 -1.72
C ASP A 551 9.85 25.10 -3.20
N PRO A 552 11.03 25.58 -3.62
CA PRO A 552 11.50 25.43 -5.00
C PRO A 552 11.69 23.96 -5.42
N SER A 553 11.87 23.04 -4.48
CA SER A 553 12.03 21.60 -4.73
C SER A 553 10.72 20.87 -5.10
N THR A 554 9.57 21.54 -5.01
CA THR A 554 8.28 20.92 -5.32
C THR A 554 7.90 21.10 -6.79
N TYR A 555 7.20 20.09 -7.34
CA TYR A 555 6.74 20.12 -8.71
C TYR A 555 5.31 19.56 -8.81
N PHE A 556 4.47 20.17 -9.62
CA PHE A 556 3.06 19.85 -9.78
C PHE A 556 2.71 19.76 -11.28
N ALA A 557 3.43 18.91 -12.01
CA ALA A 557 3.26 18.70 -13.46
C ALA A 557 3.21 20.02 -14.30
N GLY A 558 3.93 21.05 -13.85
CA GLY A 558 3.94 22.38 -14.50
C GLY A 558 2.74 23.27 -14.17
N PHE A 559 1.83 22.87 -13.29
CA PHE A 559 0.69 23.70 -12.88
C PHE A 559 1.15 24.85 -11.96
N ASP A 560 0.35 25.91 -11.91
CA ASP A 560 0.59 27.09 -11.08
C ASP A 560 0.58 26.74 -9.58
N LYS A 561 1.75 26.74 -8.98
CA LYS A 561 1.98 26.35 -7.56
C LYS A 561 1.22 27.24 -6.56
N THR A 562 0.82 28.47 -6.94
CA THR A 562 0.06 29.38 -6.06
C THR A 562 -1.39 28.93 -5.84
N LYS A 563 -1.87 27.95 -6.61
CA LYS A 563 -3.27 27.47 -6.61
C LYS A 563 -3.42 26.08 -6.05
N VAL A 564 -2.34 25.34 -5.83
CA VAL A 564 -2.40 23.95 -5.38
C VAL A 564 -2.45 23.86 -3.86
N SER A 565 -3.03 22.80 -3.36
CA SER A 565 -2.92 22.42 -1.93
C SER A 565 -1.55 21.83 -1.65
N PRO A 566 -0.90 22.15 -0.51
CA PRO A 566 0.31 21.48 -0.07
C PRO A 566 0.00 20.00 0.23
N ILE A 567 0.88 19.10 -0.20
CA ILE A 567 0.72 17.65 -0.02
C ILE A 567 2.04 17.03 0.41
N SER A 568 2.00 16.04 1.30
CA SER A 568 3.19 15.37 1.82
C SER A 568 2.89 13.90 2.10
N CYS A 569 3.89 13.05 1.89
CA CYS A 569 3.82 11.62 2.16
C CYS A 569 2.64 10.93 1.43
N PRO A 570 2.64 10.93 0.08
CA PRO A 570 1.64 10.19 -0.68
C PRO A 570 1.77 8.70 -0.36
N ASP A 571 0.63 8.04 -0.20
CA ASP A 571 0.55 6.66 0.26
C ASP A 571 -0.35 5.85 -0.66
N ASN A 572 -1.62 5.64 -0.32
CA ASN A 572 -2.50 4.91 -1.22
C ASN A 572 -3.06 5.79 -2.34
N LEU A 573 -3.29 5.18 -3.49
CA LEU A 573 -3.76 5.80 -4.71
C LEU A 573 -5.12 5.22 -5.12
N ALA A 574 -5.91 6.02 -5.80
CA ALA A 574 -7.10 5.54 -6.50
C ALA A 574 -7.34 6.39 -7.74
N PHE A 575 -8.12 5.88 -8.69
CA PHE A 575 -8.62 6.66 -9.81
C PHE A 575 -10.13 6.73 -9.79
N ASP A 576 -10.67 7.92 -10.06
CA ASP A 576 -12.07 8.01 -10.40
C ASP A 576 -12.32 7.53 -11.85
N PRO A 577 -13.58 7.26 -12.25
CA PRO A 577 -13.90 6.83 -13.61
C PRO A 577 -13.52 7.82 -14.72
N ASP A 578 -13.25 9.09 -14.38
CA ASP A 578 -12.80 10.12 -15.33
C ASP A 578 -11.26 10.16 -15.46
N GLY A 579 -10.54 9.37 -14.62
CA GLY A 579 -9.09 9.21 -14.64
C GLY A 579 -8.34 10.29 -13.86
N ASN A 580 -8.98 10.96 -12.90
CA ASN A 580 -8.27 11.81 -11.95
C ASN A 580 -7.64 10.95 -10.87
N LEU A 581 -6.41 11.29 -10.50
CA LEU A 581 -5.66 10.59 -9.44
C LEU A 581 -6.09 11.11 -8.07
N TRP A 582 -6.51 10.20 -7.21
CA TRP A 582 -6.78 10.45 -5.79
C TRP A 582 -5.63 9.89 -4.96
N ILE A 583 -5.15 10.68 -3.99
CA ILE A 583 -3.94 10.41 -3.22
C ILE A 583 -4.25 10.57 -1.75
N SER A 584 -4.17 9.50 -0.98
CA SER A 584 -4.16 9.57 0.48
C SER A 584 -2.76 9.88 1.02
N THR A 585 -2.66 10.32 2.26
CA THR A 585 -1.36 10.64 2.87
C THR A 585 -1.20 9.96 4.23
N ASP A 586 0.05 9.57 4.54
CA ASP A 586 0.47 8.94 5.78
C ASP A 586 1.62 9.72 6.45
N GLY A 587 1.31 10.33 7.59
CA GLY A 587 2.29 11.03 8.41
C GLY A 587 2.73 12.38 7.85
N ASN A 588 1.80 13.24 7.53
CA ASN A 588 1.98 14.55 6.93
C ASN A 588 3.12 15.37 7.56
N ALA A 589 4.27 15.41 6.88
CA ALA A 589 5.46 16.10 7.34
C ALA A 589 5.34 17.63 7.30
N LEU A 590 4.22 18.19 6.84
CA LEU A 590 3.88 19.63 6.87
C LEU A 590 3.26 20.04 8.21
N GLY A 591 3.03 19.09 9.11
CA GLY A 591 2.53 19.34 10.46
C GLY A 591 1.06 19.73 10.55
N THR A 592 0.25 19.28 9.60
CA THR A 592 -1.22 19.33 9.61
C THR A 592 -1.77 17.91 9.55
N ASN A 593 -3.08 17.74 9.70
CA ASN A 593 -3.70 16.43 9.58
C ASN A 593 -3.50 15.85 8.18
N ASP A 594 -3.43 14.53 8.10
CA ASP A 594 -3.48 13.78 6.85
C ASP A 594 -4.80 13.96 6.13
N GLY A 595 -4.84 13.62 4.85
CA GLY A 595 -6.02 13.85 4.05
C GLY A 595 -6.04 13.10 2.71
N LEU A 596 -7.12 13.30 1.99
CA LEU A 596 -7.30 12.83 0.63
C LEU A 596 -7.22 14.00 -0.35
N PHE A 597 -6.41 13.83 -1.36
CA PHE A 597 -6.18 14.83 -2.40
C PHE A 597 -6.61 14.28 -3.75
N VAL A 598 -6.91 15.20 -4.69
CA VAL A 598 -7.19 14.82 -6.07
C VAL A 598 -6.40 15.68 -7.03
N MET A 599 -5.85 15.05 -8.07
CA MET A 599 -5.05 15.67 -9.11
C MET A 599 -5.49 15.18 -10.49
N PRO A 600 -6.00 16.06 -11.37
CA PRO A 600 -6.15 15.74 -12.78
C PRO A 600 -4.79 15.43 -13.41
N VAL A 601 -4.68 14.31 -14.12
CA VAL A 601 -3.41 13.86 -14.73
C VAL A 601 -3.30 14.21 -16.22
N LYS A 602 -4.32 14.89 -16.77
CA LYS A 602 -4.37 15.33 -18.16
C LYS A 602 -5.12 16.65 -18.32
N GLY A 603 -4.97 17.27 -19.50
CA GLY A 603 -5.66 18.51 -19.85
C GLY A 603 -5.06 19.76 -19.18
N LYS A 604 -5.84 20.86 -19.16
CA LYS A 604 -5.38 22.16 -18.66
C LYS A 604 -5.16 22.19 -17.12
N GLU A 605 -5.81 21.28 -16.42
CA GLU A 605 -5.71 21.18 -14.96
C GLU A 605 -4.73 20.08 -14.50
N ARG A 606 -3.93 19.51 -15.43
CA ARG A 606 -2.89 18.52 -15.06
C ARG A 606 -1.97 19.10 -13.98
N GLY A 607 -1.84 18.40 -12.85
CA GLY A 607 -1.04 18.85 -11.70
C GLY A 607 -1.78 19.79 -10.74
N TYR A 608 -3.05 20.12 -10.95
CA TYR A 608 -3.85 20.89 -10.00
C TYR A 608 -4.25 20.03 -8.81
N VAL A 609 -3.35 19.90 -7.82
CA VAL A 609 -3.61 19.18 -6.57
C VAL A 609 -4.57 19.97 -5.69
N ARG A 610 -5.66 19.33 -5.24
CA ARG A 610 -6.68 19.90 -4.34
C ARG A 610 -6.96 18.94 -3.19
N GLN A 611 -6.93 19.43 -1.96
CA GLN A 611 -7.31 18.67 -0.78
C GLN A 611 -8.83 18.52 -0.72
N PHE A 612 -9.32 17.28 -0.77
CA PHE A 612 -10.74 16.95 -0.70
C PHE A 612 -11.23 16.81 0.74
N LEU A 613 -10.44 16.18 1.61
CA LEU A 613 -10.77 16.07 3.04
C LEU A 613 -9.50 16.05 3.90
N THR A 614 -9.67 16.31 5.19
CA THR A 614 -8.72 15.98 6.24
C THR A 614 -9.32 15.01 7.23
N VAL A 615 -8.52 14.07 7.72
CA VAL A 615 -8.91 13.14 8.79
C VAL A 615 -8.73 13.80 10.17
N PRO A 616 -9.22 13.19 11.27
CA PRO A 616 -9.00 13.67 12.64
C PRO A 616 -7.53 13.80 13.00
N VAL A 617 -7.27 14.50 14.09
CA VAL A 617 -5.91 14.70 14.60
C VAL A 617 -5.17 13.38 14.83
N ALA A 618 -3.93 13.31 14.35
CA ALA A 618 -3.04 12.16 14.44
C ALA A 618 -3.66 10.85 13.90
N ALA A 619 -4.55 10.96 12.93
CA ALA A 619 -5.02 9.85 12.12
C ALA A 619 -4.31 9.86 10.78
N GLU A 620 -4.30 8.71 10.13
CA GLU A 620 -3.88 8.51 8.75
C GLU A 620 -5.09 8.35 7.84
N THR A 621 -4.95 8.71 6.56
CA THR A 621 -5.97 8.50 5.53
C THR A 621 -5.56 7.32 4.65
N CYS A 622 -6.31 6.21 4.69
CA CYS A 622 -6.02 5.01 3.94
C CYS A 622 -7.17 4.60 3.01
N GLY A 623 -6.90 3.70 2.10
CA GLY A 623 -7.86 2.96 1.29
C GLY A 623 -8.87 3.82 0.53
N PRO A 624 -8.47 4.88 -0.22
CA PRO A 624 -9.41 5.73 -0.93
C PRO A 624 -10.16 4.92 -2.01
N LEU A 625 -11.49 5.03 -2.02
CA LEU A 625 -12.33 4.38 -3.03
C LEU A 625 -13.38 5.37 -3.54
N ILE A 626 -13.41 5.57 -4.84
CA ILE A 626 -14.44 6.38 -5.51
C ILE A 626 -15.42 5.41 -6.18
N SER A 627 -16.69 5.46 -5.79
CA SER A 627 -17.72 4.58 -6.40
C SER A 627 -17.85 4.79 -7.91
N ASP A 628 -18.17 3.74 -8.66
CA ASP A 628 -18.34 3.80 -10.13
C ASP A 628 -19.37 4.84 -10.58
N ASP A 629 -20.41 5.06 -9.78
CA ASP A 629 -21.43 6.07 -10.03
C ASP A 629 -21.00 7.50 -9.61
N GLN A 630 -19.82 7.61 -8.98
CA GLN A 630 -19.24 8.86 -8.46
C GLN A 630 -20.11 9.57 -7.42
N LEU A 631 -20.95 8.84 -6.69
CA LEU A 631 -21.79 9.43 -5.64
C LEU A 631 -21.15 9.37 -4.26
N SER A 632 -20.15 8.51 -4.08
CA SER A 632 -19.51 8.25 -2.79
C SER A 632 -18.00 8.23 -2.91
N VAL A 633 -17.31 8.83 -1.94
CA VAL A 633 -15.88 8.63 -1.67
C VAL A 633 -15.77 7.94 -0.31
N TRP A 634 -15.03 6.83 -0.26
CA TRP A 634 -14.76 6.10 0.96
C TRP A 634 -13.31 6.30 1.36
N VAL A 635 -13.07 6.34 2.65
CA VAL A 635 -11.73 6.35 3.24
C VAL A 635 -11.74 5.53 4.53
N ALA A 636 -10.64 4.85 4.79
CA ALA A 636 -10.32 4.39 6.13
C ALA A 636 -9.66 5.54 6.90
N VAL A 637 -10.13 5.79 8.10
CA VAL A 637 -9.52 6.69 9.08
C VAL A 637 -8.80 5.79 10.07
N GLN A 638 -7.50 5.62 9.84
CA GLN A 638 -6.66 4.75 10.63
C GLN A 638 -6.14 5.49 11.87
N HIS A 639 -6.00 4.80 12.97
CA HIS A 639 -5.40 5.24 14.25
C HIS A 639 -5.73 6.69 14.73
N PRO A 640 -6.99 7.14 14.74
CA PRO A 640 -7.29 8.50 15.19
C PRO A 640 -6.74 8.74 16.61
N GLY A 641 -5.96 9.83 16.76
CA GLY A 641 -5.39 10.19 18.05
C GLY A 641 -4.10 9.44 18.43
N GLU A 642 -3.42 8.77 17.52
CA GLU A 642 -2.14 8.11 17.77
C GLU A 642 -1.00 9.15 17.87
N ALA A 643 -1.01 9.90 18.96
CA ALA A 643 -0.05 10.95 19.25
C ALA A 643 0.82 10.61 20.47
N ASP A 644 2.03 11.15 20.51
CA ASP A 644 2.96 10.92 21.63
C ASP A 644 2.34 11.28 22.97
N GLY A 645 2.30 10.29 23.88
CA GLY A 645 1.72 10.42 25.22
C GLY A 645 0.19 10.35 25.29
N ALA A 646 -0.48 10.03 24.19
CA ALA A 646 -1.91 9.72 24.20
C ALA A 646 -2.16 8.38 24.91
N THR A 647 -3.24 8.31 25.65
CA THR A 647 -3.72 7.12 26.39
C THR A 647 -5.24 7.14 26.44
N PRO A 648 -5.93 6.04 26.79
CA PRO A 648 -7.37 6.05 26.98
C PRO A 648 -7.86 7.07 28.01
N ASP A 649 -7.04 7.43 29.02
CA ASP A 649 -7.40 8.44 30.02
C ASP A 649 -7.12 9.87 29.54
N ARG A 650 -6.28 10.05 28.52
CA ARG A 650 -5.92 11.31 27.88
C ARG A 650 -5.86 11.13 26.37
N PRO A 651 -6.97 10.83 25.71
CA PRO A 651 -6.97 10.61 24.28
C PRO A 651 -6.71 11.93 23.52
N ALA A 652 -5.92 11.87 22.45
CA ALA A 652 -5.68 13.02 21.58
C ALA A 652 -6.84 13.24 20.61
N SER A 653 -7.62 12.21 20.31
CA SER A 653 -8.83 12.24 19.50
C SER A 653 -10.02 11.60 20.24
N ARG A 654 -11.22 12.00 19.88
CA ARG A 654 -12.48 11.35 20.32
C ARG A 654 -13.36 10.96 19.13
N TRP A 655 -12.77 10.98 17.97
CA TRP A 655 -13.48 10.62 16.75
C TRP A 655 -13.68 9.09 16.66
N PRO A 656 -14.83 8.58 16.11
CA PRO A 656 -15.94 9.33 15.52
C PRO A 656 -17.08 9.66 16.48
N ASP A 657 -17.08 9.14 17.70
CA ASP A 657 -18.25 9.12 18.59
C ASP A 657 -18.34 10.37 19.49
N GLY A 658 -17.31 11.23 19.54
CA GLY A 658 -17.35 12.53 20.21
C GLY A 658 -17.03 12.49 21.70
N GLU A 659 -17.50 13.50 22.44
CA GLU A 659 -17.16 13.72 23.84
C GLU A 659 -17.51 12.50 24.73
N GLY A 660 -16.58 12.11 25.59
CA GLY A 660 -16.72 10.95 26.49
C GLY A 660 -16.35 9.60 25.88
N SER A 661 -16.11 9.52 24.57
CA SER A 661 -15.71 8.28 23.88
C SER A 661 -14.19 8.11 23.78
N GLN A 662 -13.79 6.90 23.39
CA GLN A 662 -12.42 6.57 22.97
C GLN A 662 -12.29 6.71 21.44
N PRO A 663 -11.08 7.00 20.91
CA PRO A 663 -10.87 7.00 19.48
C PRO A 663 -11.08 5.60 18.90
N ARG A 664 -11.77 5.51 17.77
CA ARG A 664 -12.06 4.23 17.12
C ARG A 664 -11.72 4.30 15.63
N PRO A 665 -10.68 3.61 15.15
CA PRO A 665 -10.45 3.47 13.72
C PRO A 665 -11.71 3.05 12.98
N SER A 666 -12.04 3.71 11.87
CA SER A 666 -13.35 3.55 11.23
C SER A 666 -13.28 3.79 9.73
N VAL A 667 -14.09 3.07 8.97
CA VAL A 667 -14.34 3.40 7.57
C VAL A 667 -15.41 4.48 7.50
N ALA A 668 -15.12 5.55 6.79
CA ALA A 668 -16.02 6.65 6.54
C ALA A 668 -16.42 6.76 5.07
N VAL A 669 -17.60 7.29 4.82
CA VAL A 669 -18.10 7.64 3.50
C VAL A 669 -18.41 9.12 3.42
N VAL A 670 -18.05 9.75 2.29
CA VAL A 670 -18.31 11.16 1.97
C VAL A 670 -19.18 11.25 0.72
N TRP A 671 -20.19 12.11 0.75
CA TRP A 671 -21.12 12.33 -0.37
C TRP A 671 -21.60 13.78 -0.46
N HIS A 672 -22.03 14.16 -1.65
CA HIS A 672 -22.62 15.48 -1.83
C HIS A 672 -24.04 15.52 -1.26
N GLU A 673 -24.39 16.49 -0.39
CA GLU A 673 -25.68 16.60 0.33
C GLU A 673 -26.91 16.62 -0.58
N ARG A 674 -26.75 17.06 -1.83
CA ARG A 674 -27.83 17.12 -2.84
C ARG A 674 -27.83 15.92 -3.79
N GLY A 675 -27.11 14.84 -3.47
CA GLY A 675 -27.01 13.64 -4.31
C GLY A 675 -26.37 13.87 -5.68
N LYS A 676 -25.52 14.89 -5.80
CA LYS A 676 -24.69 15.10 -7.01
C LYS A 676 -23.47 14.19 -7.01
N LYS A 677 -22.89 14.03 -8.17
CA LYS A 677 -21.58 13.40 -8.30
C LYS A 677 -20.50 14.16 -7.53
N ILE A 678 -19.52 13.45 -7.07
CA ILE A 678 -18.31 14.02 -6.48
C ILE A 678 -17.64 14.93 -7.52
N GLY A 679 -17.34 16.15 -7.13
CA GLY A 679 -16.75 17.14 -8.03
C GLY A 679 -17.73 17.82 -9.02
N ALA A 680 -19.07 17.68 -8.82
CA ALA A 680 -20.06 18.31 -9.71
C ALA A 680 -20.57 19.65 -9.16
#